data_3d6a9244dd0c6fcce43822339e33e26b
#
_entry.id   3d6a9244dd0c6fcce43822339e33e26b
#
_cell.length_a   1.000
_cell.length_b   1.000
_cell.length_c   1.000
_cell.angle_alpha   90.00
_cell.angle_beta   90.00
_cell.angle_gamma   90.00
#
_symmetry.space_group_name_H-M   'P 1'
#
loop_
_entity.id
_entity.type
_entity.pdbx_description
1 polymer ?
#
loop_
_entity_poly.entity_id
_entity_poly.type
_entity_poly.pdbx_seq_one_letter_code
_entity_poly.pdbx_strand_id
1 'polypeptide(L)'
;MAGREYPLERTRNIGIMAHIDAGKTTLTERILYYTGVNYKIGDTHEGTATMDWMEQEQERGITITSAATTCHWTIHGQDNRPIKGQPEYRINIIDTPGHVDFTVEVERSLRVLDGAVGVFCAKGGVEPQSENVWRQADTYNVPRMAFINKMDILGANFYGAVEQIRTRLGKNAICLQLPIGKEDEFKGIIDLFEMQAYIYNDDKGDDVTVCEIPDDMKDDAELYHTELVEKICELDDDQMMQYLEGEEPSIEDLKKVLRKATCECTAVPVCCGSAYRNKGVQRLLNAVIEFMPAPTDIPSIKGTDMDGNEVFRHSSDEEPFAALAFKIMTDPFVGKLAFFRVYSGTMNSGSYVLNATKGKKERVGRILQMHANKRQEIDKVYSGDIAAAVGFKITGTGDTICDENHPVILESMEFPEPVIDIAIEPKTKAGQGKMSEALAKLAEEDPTFRASTNQETGQTIISGMGELHLEIIVDRLLREFNVEANVGAPQVAYKETFTKAVDVDSKYAKQSGGRGQYGHCKVHFEPMDANAEETFKFESTVVGGAIPKEYIPAVGAGIEEAAKSGILAGFPVLGVKATVYDGSYHEVDSNEMAFKIAGSMAFKEAMQKAGAILLEPIMKVEVTMPEEYMGDVIGDINSRRGRIEGMDDLGGGKIVRAYVPLSEMFGYSTDLRSKTQGRGNYSMFFEKYEPVPKSVQEKVINEHKK
;
A
#
# COMPACT_ATOMS: atom_id res chain seq x y z
N MET A 1 -22.96 2.84 32.20
CA MET A 1 -22.24 2.96 30.91
C MET A 1 -21.75 1.58 30.55
N ALA A 2 -22.15 1.02 29.44
CA ALA A 2 -21.60 -0.26 28.98
C ALA A 2 -20.11 -0.05 28.71
N GLY A 3 -19.27 -0.78 29.44
CA GLY A 3 -17.83 -0.76 29.20
C GLY A 3 -17.49 -1.42 27.87
N ARG A 4 -16.23 -1.39 27.50
CA ARG A 4 -15.65 -2.08 26.35
C ARG A 4 -16.01 -3.58 26.39
N GLU A 5 -16.46 -4.13 25.28
CA GLU A 5 -16.86 -5.54 25.18
C GLU A 5 -15.62 -6.47 25.19
N TYR A 6 -14.57 -6.10 24.43
CA TYR A 6 -13.31 -6.84 24.35
C TYR A 6 -12.17 -5.99 24.87
N PRO A 7 -11.37 -6.44 25.86
CA PRO A 7 -10.16 -5.76 26.29
C PRO A 7 -9.15 -5.60 25.13
N LEU A 8 -8.29 -4.58 25.21
CA LEU A 8 -7.24 -4.33 24.20
C LEU A 8 -6.35 -5.54 23.97
N GLU A 9 -5.96 -6.22 25.04
CA GLU A 9 -5.09 -7.40 25.01
C GLU A 9 -5.71 -8.57 24.23
N ARG A 10 -7.04 -8.58 24.10
CA ARG A 10 -7.81 -9.59 23.36
C ARG A 10 -8.25 -9.10 21.98
N THR A 11 -7.69 -8.04 21.50
CA THR A 11 -7.94 -7.53 20.14
C THR A 11 -6.72 -7.82 19.26
N ARG A 12 -6.97 -8.21 18.01
CA ARG A 12 -5.94 -8.38 16.97
C ARG A 12 -6.39 -7.62 15.72
N ASN A 13 -5.54 -6.76 15.21
CA ASN A 13 -5.76 -6.04 13.96
C ASN A 13 -4.76 -6.55 12.95
N ILE A 14 -5.17 -7.46 12.09
CA ILE A 14 -4.28 -8.15 11.18
C ILE A 14 -4.64 -7.89 9.72
N GLY A 15 -3.62 -7.81 8.86
CA GLY A 15 -3.75 -7.85 7.42
C GLY A 15 -3.42 -9.22 6.87
N ILE A 16 -4.06 -9.58 5.77
CA ILE A 16 -3.66 -10.73 4.98
C ILE A 16 -3.05 -10.22 3.71
N MET A 17 -1.76 -10.47 3.53
CA MET A 17 -0.97 -10.03 2.39
C MET A 17 -0.43 -11.23 1.62
N ALA A 18 -0.43 -11.15 0.31
CA ALA A 18 0.00 -12.25 -0.54
C ALA A 18 0.33 -11.78 -1.95
N HIS A 19 1.11 -12.59 -2.66
CA HIS A 19 1.18 -12.54 -4.11
C HIS A 19 -0.16 -12.93 -4.76
N ILE A 20 -0.39 -12.50 -6.00
CA ILE A 20 -1.52 -12.93 -6.83
C ILE A 20 -1.55 -14.47 -6.86
N ASP A 21 -2.73 -15.05 -6.74
CA ASP A 21 -2.94 -16.49 -6.75
C ASP A 21 -2.27 -17.29 -5.60
N ALA A 22 -1.69 -16.67 -4.58
CA ALA A 22 -1.22 -17.41 -3.41
C ALA A 22 -2.36 -17.98 -2.53
N GLY A 23 -3.60 -17.59 -2.82
CA GLY A 23 -4.80 -18.07 -2.13
C GLY A 23 -5.22 -17.20 -0.95
N LYS A 24 -4.92 -15.90 -1.00
CA LYS A 24 -5.28 -14.90 0.00
C LYS A 24 -6.78 -14.88 0.29
N THR A 25 -7.61 -14.59 -0.71
CA THR A 25 -9.07 -14.52 -0.57
C THR A 25 -9.66 -15.85 -0.11
N THR A 26 -9.14 -16.98 -0.61
CA THR A 26 -9.53 -18.31 -0.16
C THR A 26 -9.25 -18.49 1.33
N LEU A 27 -8.08 -18.06 1.81
CA LEU A 27 -7.74 -18.13 3.24
C LEU A 27 -8.68 -17.24 4.08
N THR A 28 -8.93 -16.02 3.65
CA THR A 28 -9.83 -15.10 4.33
C THR A 28 -11.25 -15.67 4.42
N GLU A 29 -11.79 -16.23 3.35
CA GLU A 29 -13.10 -16.89 3.34
C GLU A 29 -13.17 -18.09 4.30
N ARG A 30 -12.09 -18.86 4.44
CA ARG A 30 -12.03 -19.97 5.42
C ARG A 30 -11.97 -19.46 6.86
N ILE A 31 -11.24 -18.38 7.10
CA ILE A 31 -11.24 -17.72 8.42
C ILE A 31 -12.66 -17.27 8.77
N LEU A 32 -13.37 -16.61 7.87
CA LEU A 32 -14.75 -16.16 8.09
C LEU A 32 -15.72 -17.32 8.33
N TYR A 33 -15.51 -18.43 7.65
CA TYR A 33 -16.30 -19.65 7.87
C TYR A 33 -16.08 -20.24 9.25
N TYR A 34 -14.83 -20.48 9.65
CA TYR A 34 -14.51 -21.08 10.95
C TYR A 34 -14.85 -20.19 12.15
N THR A 35 -14.83 -18.88 11.96
CA THR A 35 -15.24 -17.90 12.98
C THR A 35 -16.76 -17.67 13.02
N GLY A 36 -17.54 -18.36 12.17
CA GLY A 36 -19.00 -18.29 12.15
C GLY A 36 -19.58 -17.02 11.55
N VAL A 37 -18.77 -16.18 10.92
CA VAL A 37 -19.23 -14.98 10.20
C VAL A 37 -19.99 -15.38 8.95
N ASN A 38 -19.50 -16.38 8.22
CA ASN A 38 -20.13 -16.96 7.05
C ASN A 38 -20.68 -18.36 7.36
N TYR A 39 -21.90 -18.64 6.88
CA TYR A 39 -22.52 -19.96 7.02
C TYR A 39 -22.16 -20.93 5.89
N LYS A 40 -21.61 -20.40 4.79
CA LYS A 40 -21.16 -21.15 3.64
C LYS A 40 -19.74 -20.71 3.28
N ILE A 41 -18.97 -21.67 2.78
CA ILE A 41 -17.64 -21.41 2.26
C ILE A 41 -17.80 -20.71 0.91
N GLY A 42 -17.29 -19.47 0.80
CA GLY A 42 -17.23 -18.76 -0.48
C GLY A 42 -16.09 -19.29 -1.36
N ASP A 43 -16.26 -19.23 -2.67
CA ASP A 43 -15.25 -19.61 -3.65
C ASP A 43 -14.94 -18.42 -4.58
N THR A 44 -13.66 -18.11 -4.73
CA THR A 44 -13.19 -17.05 -5.62
C THR A 44 -13.43 -17.34 -7.08
N HIS A 45 -13.31 -18.61 -7.48
CA HIS A 45 -13.53 -19.02 -8.88
C HIS A 45 -15.01 -19.02 -9.28
N GLU A 46 -15.91 -19.17 -8.31
CA GLU A 46 -17.35 -19.08 -8.51
C GLU A 46 -17.92 -17.68 -8.30
N GLY A 47 -17.07 -16.69 -7.94
CA GLY A 47 -17.48 -15.31 -7.64
C GLY A 47 -18.38 -15.18 -6.41
N THR A 48 -18.29 -16.14 -5.47
CA THR A 48 -19.12 -16.18 -4.25
C THR A 48 -18.38 -15.71 -3.00
N ALA A 49 -17.15 -15.21 -3.15
CA ALA A 49 -16.34 -14.71 -2.04
C ALA A 49 -16.97 -13.44 -1.41
N THR A 50 -17.09 -13.43 -0.09
CA THR A 50 -17.78 -12.37 0.66
C THR A 50 -16.96 -11.10 0.77
N MET A 51 -15.63 -11.22 0.76
CA MET A 51 -14.71 -10.09 0.87
C MET A 51 -14.53 -9.37 -0.47
N ASP A 52 -14.63 -10.07 -1.59
CA ASP A 52 -14.62 -9.49 -2.93
C ASP A 52 -16.05 -8.99 -3.27
N TRP A 53 -16.38 -7.82 -2.79
CA TRP A 53 -17.75 -7.27 -2.88
C TRP A 53 -18.05 -6.53 -4.19
N MET A 54 -17.00 -6.12 -4.93
CA MET A 54 -17.15 -5.48 -6.23
C MET A 54 -17.38 -6.54 -7.32
N GLU A 55 -18.26 -6.24 -8.28
CA GLU A 55 -18.48 -7.13 -9.43
C GLU A 55 -17.18 -7.39 -10.20
N GLN A 56 -16.32 -6.37 -10.34
CA GLN A 56 -15.02 -6.49 -11.01
C GLN A 56 -14.07 -7.45 -10.27
N GLU A 57 -14.09 -7.46 -8.94
CA GLU A 57 -13.31 -8.40 -8.13
C GLU A 57 -13.76 -9.83 -8.38
N GLN A 58 -15.07 -10.04 -8.37
CA GLN A 58 -15.68 -11.36 -8.61
C GLN A 58 -15.46 -11.87 -10.03
N GLU A 59 -15.62 -11.01 -11.04
CA GLU A 59 -15.42 -11.36 -12.44
C GLU A 59 -13.94 -11.68 -12.77
N ARG A 60 -13.00 -10.96 -12.16
CA ARG A 60 -11.56 -11.09 -12.43
C ARG A 60 -10.85 -12.05 -11.46
N GLY A 61 -11.49 -12.42 -10.35
CA GLY A 61 -10.92 -13.25 -9.30
C GLY A 61 -9.73 -12.60 -8.56
N ILE A 62 -9.69 -11.25 -8.51
CA ILE A 62 -8.64 -10.49 -7.83
C ILE A 62 -9.25 -9.50 -6.85
N THR A 63 -8.61 -9.29 -5.71
CA THR A 63 -8.97 -8.22 -4.79
C THR A 63 -8.40 -6.90 -5.31
N ILE A 64 -9.26 -5.89 -5.47
CA ILE A 64 -8.93 -4.57 -5.98
C ILE A 64 -8.86 -3.57 -4.82
N THR A 65 -9.86 -3.61 -3.93
CA THR A 65 -9.95 -2.72 -2.78
C THR A 65 -9.82 -3.49 -1.49
N SER A 66 -9.14 -2.90 -0.49
CA SER A 66 -9.08 -3.49 0.85
C SER A 66 -10.46 -3.55 1.49
N ALA A 67 -10.80 -4.69 2.05
CA ALA A 67 -12.04 -4.90 2.79
C ALA A 67 -11.72 -5.19 4.26
N ALA A 68 -12.47 -4.57 5.17
CA ALA A 68 -12.32 -4.77 6.61
C ALA A 68 -13.48 -5.59 7.16
N THR A 69 -13.19 -6.58 8.00
CA THR A 69 -14.19 -7.37 8.69
C THR A 69 -13.76 -7.71 10.10
N THR A 70 -14.73 -7.93 10.98
CA THR A 70 -14.49 -8.34 12.37
C THR A 70 -14.99 -9.76 12.57
N CYS A 71 -14.18 -10.59 13.17
CA CYS A 71 -14.54 -11.95 13.56
C CYS A 71 -14.03 -12.26 14.98
N HIS A 72 -14.45 -13.40 15.52
CA HIS A 72 -14.14 -13.80 16.89
C HIS A 72 -13.58 -15.22 16.92
N TRP A 73 -12.60 -15.46 17.80
CA TRP A 73 -11.99 -16.76 17.93
C TRP A 73 -11.62 -17.07 19.37
N THR A 74 -11.86 -18.30 19.77
CA THR A 74 -11.33 -18.87 21.02
C THR A 74 -10.30 -19.93 20.68
N ILE A 75 -9.18 -19.96 21.38
CA ILE A 75 -8.13 -20.96 21.13
C ILE A 75 -8.72 -22.37 21.17
N HIS A 76 -8.48 -23.14 20.12
CA HIS A 76 -8.90 -24.53 19.99
C HIS A 76 -7.80 -25.46 20.51
N GLY A 77 -8.24 -26.44 21.28
CA GLY A 77 -7.37 -27.49 21.81
C GLY A 77 -7.01 -28.58 20.79
N GLN A 78 -6.48 -29.65 21.32
CA GLN A 78 -6.07 -30.81 20.51
C GLN A 78 -7.23 -31.48 19.79
N ASP A 79 -8.45 -31.44 20.36
CA ASP A 79 -9.68 -31.96 19.76
C ASP A 79 -10.31 -31.01 18.69
N ASN A 80 -9.57 -30.00 18.28
CA ASN A 80 -10.01 -28.93 17.36
C ASN A 80 -11.29 -28.22 17.81
N ARG A 81 -11.53 -28.15 19.12
CA ARG A 81 -12.67 -27.47 19.75
C ARG A 81 -12.21 -26.35 20.67
N PRO A 82 -13.05 -25.32 20.89
CA PRO A 82 -12.74 -24.27 21.83
C PRO A 82 -12.40 -24.81 23.22
N ILE A 83 -11.25 -24.42 23.77
CA ILE A 83 -10.86 -24.83 25.13
C ILE A 83 -11.78 -24.15 26.14
N LYS A 84 -12.46 -24.92 26.98
CA LYS A 84 -13.35 -24.38 28.00
C LYS A 84 -12.60 -23.45 28.97
N GLY A 85 -13.15 -22.25 29.16
CA GLY A 85 -12.58 -21.25 30.06
C GLY A 85 -11.51 -20.34 29.43
N GLN A 86 -11.09 -20.60 28.21
CA GLN A 86 -10.29 -19.66 27.46
C GLN A 86 -11.14 -18.47 27.00
N PRO A 87 -10.58 -17.25 27.02
CA PRO A 87 -11.27 -16.08 26.58
C PRO A 87 -11.46 -16.07 25.05
N GLU A 88 -12.55 -15.42 24.62
CA GLU A 88 -12.74 -15.10 23.22
C GLU A 88 -11.93 -13.86 22.83
N TYR A 89 -11.35 -13.87 21.64
CA TYR A 89 -10.58 -12.79 21.05
C TYR A 89 -11.35 -12.18 19.88
N ARG A 90 -11.26 -10.86 19.74
CA ARG A 90 -11.75 -10.15 18.57
C ARG A 90 -10.62 -9.97 17.58
N ILE A 91 -10.83 -10.38 16.34
CA ILE A 91 -9.88 -10.26 15.24
C ILE A 91 -10.51 -9.36 14.18
N ASN A 92 -9.90 -8.21 13.94
CA ASN A 92 -10.21 -7.35 12.80
C ASN A 92 -9.26 -7.71 11.67
N ILE A 93 -9.81 -8.10 10.54
CA ILE A 93 -9.05 -8.50 9.36
C ILE A 93 -9.22 -7.44 8.30
N ILE A 94 -8.10 -6.98 7.74
CA ILE A 94 -8.07 -6.18 6.52
C ILE A 94 -7.49 -7.04 5.42
N ASP A 95 -8.32 -7.37 4.42
CA ASP A 95 -7.88 -8.07 3.23
C ASP A 95 -7.27 -7.06 2.26
N THR A 96 -6.02 -7.26 1.86
CA THR A 96 -5.27 -6.31 1.01
C THR A 96 -5.20 -6.80 -0.43
N PRO A 97 -5.19 -5.90 -1.44
CA PRO A 97 -4.95 -6.29 -2.82
C PRO A 97 -3.61 -7.01 -3.00
N GLY A 98 -3.56 -7.95 -3.95
CA GLY A 98 -2.32 -8.63 -4.33
C GLY A 98 -1.69 -8.10 -5.61
N HIS A 99 -2.37 -7.20 -6.34
CA HIS A 99 -1.91 -6.68 -7.62
C HIS A 99 -1.09 -5.39 -7.46
N VAL A 100 -0.07 -5.24 -8.30
CA VAL A 100 0.90 -4.13 -8.25
C VAL A 100 0.25 -2.77 -8.43
N ASP A 101 -0.71 -2.64 -9.33
CA ASP A 101 -1.41 -1.38 -9.61
C ASP A 101 -2.17 -0.83 -8.39
N PHE A 102 -2.38 -1.69 -7.37
CA PHE A 102 -3.05 -1.36 -6.11
C PHE A 102 -2.12 -1.36 -4.90
N THR A 103 -0.83 -1.19 -5.11
CA THR A 103 0.20 -1.15 -4.06
C THR A 103 -0.14 -0.14 -2.96
N VAL A 104 -0.74 0.99 -3.31
CA VAL A 104 -1.16 2.03 -2.37
C VAL A 104 -2.28 1.57 -1.43
N GLU A 105 -3.19 0.70 -1.89
CA GLU A 105 -4.18 0.08 -1.00
C GLU A 105 -3.52 -0.82 0.05
N VAL A 106 -2.46 -1.52 -0.34
CA VAL A 106 -1.64 -2.34 0.58
C VAL A 106 -0.97 -1.44 1.60
N GLU A 107 -0.33 -0.37 1.16
CA GLU A 107 0.38 0.60 2.01
C GLU A 107 -0.54 1.25 3.03
N ARG A 108 -1.70 1.73 2.60
CA ARG A 108 -2.74 2.27 3.47
C ARG A 108 -3.18 1.27 4.55
N SER A 109 -3.35 0.03 4.16
CA SER A 109 -3.74 -1.05 5.07
C SER A 109 -2.63 -1.35 6.07
N LEU A 110 -1.39 -1.53 5.61
CA LEU A 110 -0.24 -1.80 6.47
C LEU A 110 -0.01 -0.72 7.53
N ARG A 111 -0.28 0.55 7.20
CA ARG A 111 -0.12 1.68 8.13
C ARG A 111 -1.03 1.59 9.36
N VAL A 112 -2.18 0.93 9.24
CA VAL A 112 -3.19 0.86 10.32
C VAL A 112 -3.29 -0.51 10.97
N LEU A 113 -2.50 -1.48 10.53
CA LEU A 113 -2.45 -2.83 11.08
C LEU A 113 -1.45 -2.93 12.22
N ASP A 114 -1.74 -3.81 13.17
CA ASP A 114 -0.82 -4.17 14.24
C ASP A 114 0.07 -5.34 13.82
N GLY A 115 -0.38 -6.14 12.87
CA GLY A 115 0.39 -7.25 12.33
C GLY A 115 -0.18 -7.78 11.01
N ALA A 116 0.55 -8.64 10.33
CA ALA A 116 0.13 -9.20 9.05
C ALA A 116 0.46 -10.69 8.93
N VAL A 117 -0.39 -11.41 8.19
CA VAL A 117 -0.14 -12.79 7.78
C VAL A 117 0.28 -12.77 6.32
N GLY A 118 1.53 -13.11 6.05
CA GLY A 118 2.07 -13.28 4.70
C GLY A 118 1.74 -14.67 4.18
N VAL A 119 0.93 -14.77 3.12
CA VAL A 119 0.55 -16.03 2.50
C VAL A 119 1.46 -16.32 1.32
N PHE A 120 2.16 -17.44 1.36
CA PHE A 120 3.07 -17.89 0.33
C PHE A 120 2.55 -19.17 -0.32
N CYS A 121 2.69 -19.28 -1.62
CA CYS A 121 2.38 -20.51 -2.33
C CYS A 121 3.49 -21.55 -2.10
N ALA A 122 3.16 -22.76 -1.67
CA ALA A 122 4.16 -23.82 -1.42
C ALA A 122 4.96 -24.19 -2.67
N LYS A 123 4.44 -23.96 -3.87
CA LYS A 123 5.13 -24.19 -5.13
C LYS A 123 6.02 -23.03 -5.55
N GLY A 124 5.50 -21.79 -5.48
CA GLY A 124 6.20 -20.58 -5.92
C GLY A 124 7.17 -20.04 -4.88
N GLY A 125 6.91 -20.28 -3.59
CA GLY A 125 7.69 -19.72 -2.49
C GLY A 125 7.57 -18.20 -2.42
N VAL A 126 8.71 -17.53 -2.31
CA VAL A 126 8.79 -16.07 -2.32
C VAL A 126 8.83 -15.57 -3.75
N GLU A 127 7.73 -15.03 -4.20
CA GLU A 127 7.58 -14.43 -5.52
C GLU A 127 7.83 -12.91 -5.46
N PRO A 128 8.09 -12.23 -6.60
CA PRO A 128 8.46 -10.83 -6.64
C PRO A 128 7.48 -9.89 -5.93
N GLN A 129 6.19 -10.13 -6.09
CA GLN A 129 5.17 -9.33 -5.40
C GLN A 129 5.20 -9.57 -3.88
N SER A 130 5.51 -10.80 -3.45
CA SER A 130 5.69 -11.11 -2.03
C SER A 130 6.83 -10.30 -1.43
N GLU A 131 7.97 -10.17 -2.14
CA GLU A 131 9.11 -9.35 -1.70
C GLU A 131 8.72 -7.88 -1.55
N ASN A 132 7.96 -7.34 -2.52
CA ASN A 132 7.55 -5.94 -2.50
C ASN A 132 6.62 -5.63 -1.33
N VAL A 133 5.55 -6.42 -1.17
CA VAL A 133 4.61 -6.26 -0.05
C VAL A 133 5.32 -6.45 1.29
N TRP A 134 6.27 -7.39 1.35
CA TRP A 134 7.09 -7.62 2.54
C TRP A 134 7.97 -6.42 2.87
N ARG A 135 8.60 -5.81 1.87
CA ARG A 135 9.42 -4.59 2.03
C ARG A 135 8.59 -3.40 2.51
N GLN A 136 7.38 -3.23 1.97
CA GLN A 136 6.45 -2.21 2.46
C GLN A 136 6.10 -2.43 3.94
N ALA A 137 5.84 -3.68 4.34
CA ALA A 137 5.63 -4.00 5.74
C ALA A 137 6.87 -3.75 6.62
N ASP A 138 8.10 -3.88 6.08
CA ASP A 138 9.33 -3.48 6.77
C ASP A 138 9.39 -1.97 6.99
N THR A 139 8.98 -1.16 6.03
CA THR A 139 8.94 0.32 6.15
C THR A 139 8.11 0.77 7.33
N TYR A 140 6.99 0.11 7.59
CA TYR A 140 6.09 0.43 8.70
C TYR A 140 6.34 -0.41 9.97
N ASN A 141 7.41 -1.22 10.01
CA ASN A 141 7.73 -2.13 11.12
C ASN A 141 6.53 -2.98 11.56
N VAL A 142 5.78 -3.51 10.61
CA VAL A 142 4.60 -4.35 10.89
C VAL A 142 5.06 -5.76 11.26
N PRO A 143 4.74 -6.27 12.46
CA PRO A 143 4.96 -7.66 12.86
C PRO A 143 4.28 -8.64 11.91
N ARG A 144 4.96 -9.74 11.58
CA ARG A 144 4.48 -10.68 10.57
C ARG A 144 4.64 -12.12 10.99
N MET A 145 3.73 -12.95 10.49
CA MET A 145 3.88 -14.39 10.42
C MET A 145 3.66 -14.86 8.99
N ALA A 146 4.15 -16.04 8.65
CA ALA A 146 4.02 -16.64 7.35
C ALA A 146 3.09 -17.85 7.37
N PHE A 147 2.27 -17.99 6.32
CA PHE A 147 1.44 -19.15 6.08
C PHE A 147 1.78 -19.73 4.71
N ILE A 148 2.39 -20.93 4.69
CA ILE A 148 2.72 -21.65 3.46
C ILE A 148 1.46 -22.40 3.02
N ASN A 149 0.78 -21.83 2.04
CA ASN A 149 -0.51 -22.27 1.52
C ASN A 149 -0.35 -23.17 0.30
N LYS A 150 -1.43 -23.83 -0.11
CA LYS A 150 -1.47 -24.71 -1.30
C LYS A 150 -0.53 -25.91 -1.19
N MET A 151 -0.44 -26.51 -0.01
CA MET A 151 0.34 -27.75 0.18
C MET A 151 -0.17 -28.94 -0.63
N ASP A 152 -1.41 -28.84 -1.16
CA ASP A 152 -2.12 -29.84 -1.96
C ASP A 152 -1.85 -29.78 -3.47
N ILE A 153 -1.11 -28.79 -3.98
CA ILE A 153 -0.87 -28.66 -5.42
C ILE A 153 0.41 -29.38 -5.86
N LEU A 154 0.46 -29.79 -7.11
CA LEU A 154 1.64 -30.43 -7.70
C LEU A 154 2.86 -29.51 -7.70
N GLY A 155 3.96 -29.99 -7.14
CA GLY A 155 5.19 -29.21 -6.96
C GLY A 155 5.26 -28.44 -5.64
N ALA A 156 4.35 -28.69 -4.67
CA ALA A 156 4.40 -28.09 -3.35
C ALA A 156 5.70 -28.49 -2.60
N ASN A 157 6.41 -27.48 -2.10
CA ASN A 157 7.67 -27.65 -1.37
C ASN A 157 7.73 -26.69 -0.17
N PHE A 158 7.31 -27.15 0.99
CA PHE A 158 7.31 -26.38 2.23
C PHE A 158 8.72 -25.90 2.62
N TYR A 159 9.68 -26.81 2.66
CA TYR A 159 11.04 -26.51 3.09
C TYR A 159 11.73 -25.51 2.16
N GLY A 160 11.52 -25.64 0.85
CA GLY A 160 12.03 -24.68 -0.13
C GLY A 160 11.41 -23.28 0.03
N ALA A 161 10.12 -23.19 0.34
CA ALA A 161 9.46 -21.92 0.60
C ALA A 161 9.99 -21.25 1.87
N VAL A 162 10.18 -22.00 2.95
CA VAL A 162 10.77 -21.48 4.20
C VAL A 162 12.20 -20.98 3.98
N GLU A 163 13.02 -21.75 3.25
CA GLU A 163 14.39 -21.35 2.94
C GLU A 163 14.45 -20.07 2.08
N GLN A 164 13.52 -19.89 1.17
CA GLN A 164 13.40 -18.62 0.42
C GLN A 164 13.02 -17.45 1.31
N ILE A 165 12.16 -17.63 2.33
CA ILE A 165 11.86 -16.58 3.31
C ILE A 165 13.14 -16.20 4.07
N ARG A 166 13.97 -17.18 4.45
CA ARG A 166 15.24 -16.95 5.14
C ARG A 166 16.26 -16.22 4.26
N THR A 167 16.42 -16.65 3.03
CA THR A 167 17.47 -16.17 2.12
C THR A 167 17.09 -14.92 1.34
N ARG A 168 15.90 -14.91 0.74
CA ARG A 168 15.45 -13.78 -0.12
C ARG A 168 14.87 -12.62 0.67
N LEU A 169 14.12 -12.90 1.74
CA LEU A 169 13.57 -11.85 2.62
C LEU A 169 14.52 -11.50 3.77
N GLY A 170 15.58 -12.29 3.98
CA GLY A 170 16.56 -12.06 5.05
C GLY A 170 15.95 -12.14 6.45
N LYS A 171 14.93 -12.99 6.66
CA LYS A 171 14.17 -13.05 7.90
C LYS A 171 14.45 -14.32 8.70
N ASN A 172 14.41 -14.21 10.03
CA ASN A 172 14.49 -15.35 10.92
C ASN A 172 13.14 -16.09 10.94
N ALA A 173 12.93 -16.95 9.95
CA ALA A 173 11.74 -17.77 9.82
C ALA A 173 11.85 -18.99 10.74
N ILE A 174 10.90 -19.13 11.67
CA ILE A 174 10.83 -20.18 12.67
C ILE A 174 9.61 -21.04 12.40
N CYS A 175 9.81 -22.31 12.02
CA CYS A 175 8.72 -23.23 11.75
C CYS A 175 8.00 -23.62 13.04
N LEU A 176 6.69 -23.38 13.09
CA LEU A 176 5.82 -23.86 14.18
C LEU A 176 5.24 -25.23 13.86
N GLN A 177 5.18 -25.57 12.59
CA GLN A 177 4.50 -26.73 12.05
C GLN A 177 5.28 -27.34 10.90
N LEU A 178 5.12 -28.65 10.71
CA LEU A 178 5.55 -29.35 9.50
C LEU A 178 4.36 -29.98 8.78
N PRO A 179 4.34 -30.03 7.46
CA PRO A 179 3.27 -30.69 6.71
C PRO A 179 3.44 -32.22 6.75
N ILE A 180 2.34 -32.95 6.88
CA ILE A 180 2.28 -34.40 6.74
C ILE A 180 1.84 -34.73 5.31
N GLY A 181 2.78 -35.21 4.50
CA GLY A 181 2.61 -35.38 3.07
C GLY A 181 2.66 -34.08 2.29
N LYS A 182 2.56 -34.17 0.97
CA LYS A 182 2.53 -33.05 0.02
C LYS A 182 1.65 -33.41 -1.15
N GLU A 183 1.23 -32.42 -1.90
CA GLU A 183 0.36 -32.61 -3.08
C GLU A 183 -0.92 -33.36 -2.69
N ASP A 184 -1.35 -34.34 -3.46
CA ASP A 184 -2.54 -35.15 -3.17
C ASP A 184 -2.44 -35.96 -1.87
N GLU A 185 -1.24 -36.20 -1.38
CA GLU A 185 -0.99 -36.90 -0.11
C GLU A 185 -0.95 -35.98 1.12
N PHE A 186 -1.14 -34.65 0.93
CA PHE A 186 -1.20 -33.73 2.05
C PHE A 186 -2.43 -33.99 2.90
N LYS A 187 -2.24 -34.54 4.10
CA LYS A 187 -3.32 -34.98 4.97
C LYS A 187 -3.35 -34.31 6.35
N GLY A 188 -2.27 -33.63 6.74
CA GLY A 188 -2.23 -33.06 8.08
C GLY A 188 -0.98 -32.22 8.35
N ILE A 189 -0.82 -31.83 9.61
CA ILE A 189 0.28 -31.05 10.10
C ILE A 189 0.85 -31.63 11.40
N ILE A 190 2.12 -31.43 11.66
CA ILE A 190 2.77 -31.70 12.94
C ILE A 190 2.93 -30.38 13.66
N ASP A 191 2.47 -30.28 14.90
CA ASP A 191 2.77 -29.16 15.80
C ASP A 191 4.11 -29.41 16.50
N LEU A 192 5.06 -28.52 16.28
CA LEU A 192 6.43 -28.68 16.80
C LEU A 192 6.56 -28.29 18.28
N PHE A 193 5.65 -27.53 18.87
CA PHE A 193 5.64 -27.28 20.31
C PHE A 193 5.11 -28.48 21.08
N GLU A 194 4.00 -29.06 20.61
CA GLU A 194 3.32 -30.15 21.28
C GLU A 194 3.85 -31.52 20.87
N MET A 195 4.63 -31.59 19.78
CA MET A 195 5.16 -32.82 19.17
C MET A 195 4.06 -33.84 18.90
N GLN A 196 2.96 -33.37 18.28
CA GLN A 196 1.80 -34.16 17.93
C GLN A 196 1.38 -33.94 16.47
N ALA A 197 0.74 -34.93 15.88
CA ALA A 197 0.23 -34.90 14.52
C ALA A 197 -1.28 -34.63 14.52
N TYR A 198 -1.73 -33.75 13.64
CA TYR A 198 -3.12 -33.42 13.37
C TYR A 198 -3.48 -33.90 11.98
N ILE A 199 -4.31 -34.94 11.86
CA ILE A 199 -4.75 -35.53 10.60
C ILE A 199 -6.18 -35.10 10.32
N TYR A 200 -6.42 -34.51 9.19
CA TYR A 200 -7.74 -34.06 8.72
C TYR A 200 -8.43 -35.18 7.96
N ASN A 201 -9.60 -35.62 8.44
CA ASN A 201 -10.31 -36.79 7.94
C ASN A 201 -11.44 -36.43 6.96
N ASP A 202 -11.84 -35.15 6.93
CA ASP A 202 -12.93 -34.66 6.08
C ASP A 202 -12.50 -33.47 5.21
N ASP A 203 -13.32 -33.18 4.21
CA ASP A 203 -13.07 -32.05 3.29
C ASP A 203 -13.46 -30.67 3.90
N LYS A 204 -14.11 -30.65 5.06
CA LYS A 204 -14.49 -29.41 5.77
C LYS A 204 -13.46 -28.98 6.81
N GLY A 205 -12.53 -29.86 7.15
CA GLY A 205 -11.51 -29.61 8.18
C GLY A 205 -12.08 -29.60 9.61
N ASP A 206 -13.27 -30.12 9.83
CA ASP A 206 -13.92 -30.18 11.15
C ASP A 206 -13.55 -31.47 11.90
N ASP A 207 -13.35 -32.56 11.20
CA ASP A 207 -12.96 -33.85 11.78
C ASP A 207 -11.44 -34.01 11.73
N VAL A 208 -10.82 -33.77 12.90
CA VAL A 208 -9.37 -33.84 13.08
C VAL A 208 -9.01 -34.90 14.10
N THR A 209 -8.18 -35.86 13.70
CA THR A 209 -7.59 -36.85 14.59
C THR A 209 -6.24 -36.39 15.07
N VAL A 210 -6.07 -36.33 16.40
CA VAL A 210 -4.76 -36.10 17.02
C VAL A 210 -4.11 -37.44 17.33
N CYS A 211 -2.89 -37.63 16.88
CA CYS A 211 -2.17 -38.87 17.04
C CYS A 211 -0.66 -38.62 17.22
N GLU A 212 0.09 -39.68 17.49
CA GLU A 212 1.51 -39.63 17.48
C GLU A 212 2.05 -39.29 16.07
N ILE A 213 3.23 -38.69 16.02
CA ILE A 213 3.91 -38.36 14.78
C ILE A 213 4.18 -39.64 14.00
N PRO A 214 3.89 -39.69 12.68
CA PRO A 214 4.19 -40.85 11.86
C PRO A 214 5.66 -41.22 11.94
N ASP A 215 5.98 -42.53 11.97
CA ASP A 215 7.34 -43.03 12.18
C ASP A 215 8.35 -42.53 11.16
N ASP A 216 7.91 -42.32 9.92
CA ASP A 216 8.72 -41.79 8.81
C ASP A 216 9.01 -40.30 8.93
N MET A 217 8.36 -39.57 9.85
CA MET A 217 8.56 -38.16 10.09
C MET A 217 9.11 -37.82 11.48
N LYS A 218 9.35 -38.82 12.33
CA LYS A 218 9.84 -38.60 13.71
C LYS A 218 11.19 -37.89 13.73
N ASP A 219 12.14 -38.35 12.91
CA ASP A 219 13.48 -37.77 12.84
C ASP A 219 13.45 -36.30 12.38
N ASP A 220 12.65 -36.01 11.35
CA ASP A 220 12.46 -34.65 10.86
C ASP A 220 11.77 -33.77 11.90
N ALA A 221 10.74 -34.28 12.58
CA ALA A 221 10.05 -33.55 13.62
C ALA A 221 10.96 -33.22 14.81
N GLU A 222 11.80 -34.18 15.26
CA GLU A 222 12.77 -33.93 16.31
C GLU A 222 13.84 -32.91 15.90
N LEU A 223 14.32 -32.97 14.65
CA LEU A 223 15.28 -32.02 14.11
C LEU A 223 14.68 -30.59 14.10
N TYR A 224 13.46 -30.42 13.57
CA TYR A 224 12.83 -29.11 13.52
C TYR A 224 12.31 -28.61 14.86
N HIS A 225 11.96 -29.49 15.79
CA HIS A 225 11.69 -29.14 17.18
C HIS A 225 12.95 -28.57 17.85
N THR A 226 14.07 -29.24 17.70
CA THR A 226 15.36 -28.75 18.21
C THR A 226 15.70 -27.39 17.60
N GLU A 227 15.58 -27.25 16.28
CA GLU A 227 15.77 -25.95 15.59
C GLU A 227 14.84 -24.87 16.13
N LEU A 228 13.56 -25.19 16.39
CA LEU A 228 12.57 -24.29 16.97
C LEU A 228 13.03 -23.78 18.34
N VAL A 229 13.40 -24.69 19.23
CA VAL A 229 13.85 -24.37 20.60
C VAL A 229 15.12 -23.53 20.57
N GLU A 230 16.13 -23.94 19.80
CA GLU A 230 17.40 -23.23 19.67
C GLU A 230 17.21 -21.81 19.17
N LYS A 231 16.46 -21.62 18.06
CA LYS A 231 16.19 -20.31 17.49
C LYS A 231 15.39 -19.39 18.40
N ILE A 232 14.50 -19.94 19.23
CA ILE A 232 13.76 -19.12 20.21
C ILE A 232 14.69 -18.76 21.38
N CYS A 233 15.48 -19.70 21.88
CA CYS A 233 16.45 -19.43 22.96
C CYS A 233 17.49 -18.38 22.54
N GLU A 234 17.93 -18.35 21.27
CA GLU A 234 18.84 -17.32 20.74
C GLU A 234 18.28 -15.89 20.85
N LEU A 235 16.96 -15.76 21.03
CA LEU A 235 16.28 -14.45 21.13
C LEU A 235 16.18 -13.91 22.57
N ASP A 236 16.57 -14.74 23.57
CA ASP A 236 16.47 -14.37 25.00
C ASP A 236 17.61 -14.98 25.78
N ASP A 237 18.46 -14.14 26.40
CA ASP A 237 19.69 -14.55 27.08
C ASP A 237 19.44 -15.50 28.26
N ASP A 238 18.34 -15.31 29.01
CA ASP A 238 18.00 -16.16 30.16
C ASP A 238 17.59 -17.55 29.70
N GLN A 239 16.79 -17.65 28.65
CA GLN A 239 16.41 -18.95 28.09
C GLN A 239 17.57 -19.66 27.39
N MET A 240 18.47 -18.90 26.76
CA MET A 240 19.69 -19.45 26.18
C MET A 240 20.60 -20.05 27.24
N MET A 241 20.76 -19.39 28.39
CA MET A 241 21.54 -19.94 29.50
C MET A 241 20.94 -21.24 30.06
N GLN A 242 19.62 -21.26 30.28
CA GLN A 242 18.89 -22.44 30.74
C GLN A 242 19.07 -23.63 29.78
N TYR A 243 18.95 -23.38 28.47
CA TYR A 243 19.09 -24.38 27.44
C TYR A 243 20.54 -24.95 27.39
N LEU A 244 21.56 -24.09 27.53
CA LEU A 244 22.98 -24.50 27.58
C LEU A 244 23.31 -25.28 28.83
N GLU A 245 22.60 -25.12 29.94
CA GLU A 245 22.71 -25.94 31.16
C GLU A 245 22.06 -27.34 31.01
N GLY A 246 21.39 -27.57 29.87
CA GLY A 246 20.73 -28.84 29.54
C GLY A 246 19.28 -28.94 30.00
N GLU A 247 18.68 -27.82 30.38
CA GLU A 247 17.27 -27.73 30.74
C GLU A 247 16.50 -27.04 29.60
N GLU A 248 15.60 -27.77 28.93
CA GLU A 248 14.72 -27.20 27.92
C GLU A 248 13.68 -26.28 28.56
N PRO A 249 13.50 -25.02 28.10
CA PRO A 249 12.49 -24.12 28.60
C PRO A 249 11.08 -24.67 28.40
N SER A 250 10.14 -24.23 29.23
CA SER A 250 8.73 -24.64 29.07
C SER A 250 8.15 -24.12 27.76
N ILE A 251 7.18 -24.83 27.18
CA ILE A 251 6.46 -24.40 25.96
C ILE A 251 5.85 -23.02 26.16
N GLU A 252 5.34 -22.71 27.35
CA GLU A 252 4.76 -21.42 27.68
C GLU A 252 5.79 -20.30 27.61
N ASP A 253 6.99 -20.51 28.12
CA ASP A 253 8.07 -19.52 28.11
C ASP A 253 8.63 -19.35 26.69
N LEU A 254 8.82 -20.43 25.94
CA LEU A 254 9.19 -20.38 24.53
C LEU A 254 8.16 -19.56 23.70
N LYS A 255 6.88 -19.79 23.91
CA LYS A 255 5.81 -19.02 23.23
C LYS A 255 5.83 -17.55 23.61
N LYS A 256 6.14 -17.19 24.87
CA LYS A 256 6.27 -15.78 25.30
C LYS A 256 7.44 -15.07 24.59
N VAL A 257 8.60 -15.73 24.52
CA VAL A 257 9.77 -15.17 23.83
C VAL A 257 9.50 -15.02 22.34
N LEU A 258 8.94 -16.04 21.70
CA LEU A 258 8.61 -15.97 20.28
C LEU A 258 7.58 -14.85 19.97
N ARG A 259 6.55 -14.69 20.84
CA ARG A 259 5.59 -13.59 20.72
C ARG A 259 6.29 -12.24 20.79
N LYS A 260 7.16 -12.03 21.79
CA LYS A 260 7.93 -10.79 21.94
C LYS A 260 8.77 -10.52 20.69
N ALA A 261 9.51 -11.50 20.23
CA ALA A 261 10.35 -11.40 19.03
C ALA A 261 9.53 -11.13 17.74
N THR A 262 8.35 -11.70 17.63
CA THR A 262 7.43 -11.42 16.53
C THR A 262 6.94 -9.97 16.57
N CYS A 263 6.53 -9.47 17.74
CA CYS A 263 6.11 -8.09 17.93
C CYS A 263 7.25 -7.09 17.64
N GLU A 264 8.49 -7.46 17.92
CA GLU A 264 9.70 -6.67 17.64
C GLU A 264 10.25 -6.87 16.21
N CYS A 265 9.55 -7.61 15.36
CA CYS A 265 9.94 -7.94 13.97
C CYS A 265 11.28 -8.69 13.83
N THR A 266 11.78 -9.33 14.90
CA THR A 266 13.04 -10.09 14.90
C THR A 266 12.87 -11.56 14.53
N ALA A 267 11.64 -12.09 14.62
CA ALA A 267 11.30 -13.44 14.22
C ALA A 267 10.01 -13.47 13.39
N VAL A 268 9.87 -14.47 12.53
CA VAL A 268 8.69 -14.73 11.70
C VAL A 268 8.21 -16.15 11.95
N PRO A 269 7.14 -16.36 12.73
CA PRO A 269 6.51 -17.68 12.89
C PRO A 269 5.97 -18.20 11.56
N VAL A 270 6.18 -19.46 11.25
CA VAL A 270 5.75 -20.09 10.00
C VAL A 270 4.78 -21.22 10.27
N CYS A 271 3.59 -21.13 9.70
CA CYS A 271 2.56 -22.17 9.66
C CYS A 271 2.40 -22.71 8.23
N CYS A 272 1.75 -23.85 8.09
CA CYS A 272 1.47 -24.43 6.78
C CYS A 272 0.04 -24.97 6.68
N GLY A 273 -0.44 -25.15 5.44
CA GLY A 273 -1.75 -25.72 5.21
C GLY A 273 -2.20 -25.64 3.74
N SER A 274 -3.47 -25.95 3.56
CA SER A 274 -4.20 -25.72 2.31
C SER A 274 -5.55 -25.08 2.64
N ALA A 275 -5.69 -23.79 2.37
CA ALA A 275 -6.94 -23.09 2.55
C ALA A 275 -8.05 -23.70 1.67
N TYR A 276 -7.72 -24.08 0.43
CA TYR A 276 -8.68 -24.72 -0.50
C TYR A 276 -9.21 -26.05 0.04
N ARG A 277 -8.35 -26.87 0.64
CA ARG A 277 -8.70 -28.17 1.24
C ARG A 277 -9.12 -28.06 2.71
N ASN A 278 -9.29 -26.85 3.24
CA ASN A 278 -9.73 -26.62 4.61
C ASN A 278 -8.80 -27.23 5.68
N LYS A 279 -7.49 -27.27 5.45
CA LYS A 279 -6.49 -27.88 6.35
C LYS A 279 -5.53 -26.83 6.88
N GLY A 280 -5.36 -26.79 8.19
CA GLY A 280 -4.40 -25.93 8.87
C GLY A 280 -4.91 -24.54 9.29
N VAL A 281 -6.10 -24.10 8.86
CA VAL A 281 -6.61 -22.73 9.09
C VAL A 281 -6.93 -22.47 10.55
N GLN A 282 -7.55 -23.42 11.27
CA GLN A 282 -7.85 -23.27 12.71
C GLN A 282 -6.54 -23.14 13.54
N ARG A 283 -5.51 -23.88 13.16
CA ARG A 283 -4.19 -23.79 13.81
C ARG A 283 -3.51 -22.46 13.51
N LEU A 284 -3.68 -21.91 12.31
CA LEU A 284 -3.25 -20.55 11.99
C LEU A 284 -3.97 -19.51 12.87
N LEU A 285 -5.26 -19.64 13.09
CA LEU A 285 -6.02 -18.73 13.97
C LEU A 285 -5.54 -18.79 15.42
N ASN A 286 -5.20 -19.97 15.93
CA ASN A 286 -4.56 -20.11 17.22
C ASN A 286 -3.21 -19.37 17.26
N ALA A 287 -2.37 -19.57 16.25
CA ALA A 287 -1.07 -18.90 16.14
C ALA A 287 -1.20 -17.37 16.03
N VAL A 288 -2.20 -16.85 15.32
CA VAL A 288 -2.51 -15.42 15.27
C VAL A 288 -2.77 -14.86 16.67
N ILE A 289 -3.57 -15.56 17.48
CA ILE A 289 -3.86 -15.14 18.86
C ILE A 289 -2.60 -15.21 19.72
N GLU A 290 -1.82 -16.27 19.59
CA GLU A 290 -0.65 -16.54 20.45
C GLU A 290 0.53 -15.62 20.12
N PHE A 291 0.80 -15.32 18.84
CA PHE A 291 2.04 -14.66 18.43
C PHE A 291 1.86 -13.26 17.84
N MET A 292 0.67 -12.92 17.32
CA MET A 292 0.48 -11.59 16.76
C MET A 292 0.17 -10.55 17.85
N PRO A 293 0.62 -9.29 17.66
CA PRO A 293 0.46 -8.25 18.66
C PRO A 293 -1.01 -7.86 18.92
N ALA A 294 -1.29 -7.47 20.14
CA ALA A 294 -2.43 -6.64 20.49
C ALA A 294 -2.08 -5.16 20.29
N PRO A 295 -3.06 -4.25 20.22
CA PRO A 295 -2.79 -2.81 20.16
C PRO A 295 -1.90 -2.28 21.28
N THR A 296 -1.89 -2.95 22.45
CA THR A 296 -1.04 -2.62 23.60
C THR A 296 0.43 -3.03 23.44
N ASP A 297 0.72 -3.97 22.56
CA ASP A 297 2.07 -4.44 22.29
C ASP A 297 2.82 -3.56 21.26
N ILE A 298 2.07 -2.69 20.57
CA ILE A 298 2.62 -1.77 19.57
C ILE A 298 3.17 -0.53 20.26
N PRO A 299 4.35 -0.01 19.84
CA PRO A 299 4.87 1.23 20.36
C PRO A 299 3.88 2.39 20.22
N SER A 300 3.98 3.39 21.12
CA SER A 300 3.17 4.60 21.03
C SER A 300 3.29 5.23 19.66
N ILE A 301 2.16 5.64 19.08
CA ILE A 301 2.20 6.33 17.80
C ILE A 301 2.74 7.74 17.97
N LYS A 302 3.68 8.10 17.12
CA LYS A 302 4.25 9.43 17.04
C LYS A 302 3.36 10.33 16.19
N GLY A 303 3.21 11.58 16.62
CA GLY A 303 2.54 12.62 15.86
C GLY A 303 3.17 13.97 16.15
N THR A 304 2.61 15.02 15.56
CA THR A 304 3.05 16.40 15.72
C THR A 304 1.86 17.25 16.18
N ASP A 305 2.06 18.09 17.17
CA ASP A 305 1.03 19.06 17.56
C ASP A 305 0.95 20.23 16.54
N MET A 306 0.03 21.16 16.77
CA MET A 306 -0.16 22.31 15.87
C MET A 306 1.01 23.31 15.90
N ASP A 307 1.89 23.21 16.89
CA ASP A 307 3.09 24.04 17.05
C ASP A 307 4.35 23.38 16.49
N GLY A 308 4.24 22.14 15.97
CA GLY A 308 5.33 21.37 15.39
C GLY A 308 6.13 20.54 16.39
N ASN A 309 5.66 20.40 17.64
CA ASN A 309 6.33 19.57 18.64
C ASN A 309 5.92 18.09 18.50
N GLU A 310 6.85 17.20 18.78
CA GLU A 310 6.55 15.76 18.82
C GLU A 310 5.62 15.41 19.99
N VAL A 311 4.58 14.63 19.69
CA VAL A 311 3.60 14.14 20.66
C VAL A 311 3.42 12.64 20.44
N PHE A 312 3.31 11.88 21.54
CA PHE A 312 3.05 10.46 21.50
C PHE A 312 1.63 10.16 22.00
N ARG A 313 0.99 9.16 21.38
CA ARG A 313 -0.29 8.63 21.81
C ARG A 313 -0.14 7.14 22.11
N HIS A 314 -0.61 6.71 23.28
CA HIS A 314 -0.62 5.32 23.69
C HIS A 314 -1.98 4.68 23.43
N SER A 315 -1.99 3.38 23.20
CA SER A 315 -3.24 2.62 23.07
C SER A 315 -3.96 2.52 24.42
N SER A 316 -4.77 3.54 24.76
CA SER A 316 -5.55 3.62 25.98
C SER A 316 -6.86 4.37 25.71
N ASP A 317 -7.95 3.91 26.32
CA ASP A 317 -9.27 4.57 26.24
C ASP A 317 -9.33 5.88 27.05
N GLU A 318 -8.39 6.09 27.97
CA GLU A 318 -8.32 7.27 28.86
C GLU A 318 -7.55 8.43 28.23
N GLU A 319 -6.76 8.17 27.19
CA GLU A 319 -6.03 9.22 26.47
C GLU A 319 -6.96 10.07 25.58
N PRO A 320 -6.53 11.28 25.18
CA PRO A 320 -7.25 12.06 24.19
C PRO A 320 -7.46 11.30 22.89
N PHE A 321 -8.65 11.43 22.30
CA PHE A 321 -8.98 10.76 21.05
C PHE A 321 -8.05 11.17 19.90
N ALA A 322 -7.50 10.18 19.22
CA ALA A 322 -6.77 10.34 17.97
C ALA A 322 -6.97 9.11 17.07
N ALA A 323 -7.30 9.35 15.81
CA ALA A 323 -7.54 8.32 14.81
C ALA A 323 -7.04 8.77 13.42
N LEU A 324 -6.70 7.81 12.59
CA LEU A 324 -6.26 8.03 11.21
C LEU A 324 -7.32 7.50 10.25
N ALA A 325 -7.81 8.36 9.35
CA ALA A 325 -8.67 7.96 8.26
C ALA A 325 -7.82 7.36 7.14
N PHE A 326 -7.93 6.05 6.92
CA PHE A 326 -7.06 5.35 5.99
C PHE A 326 -7.73 4.98 4.66
N LYS A 327 -9.06 5.04 4.61
CA LYS A 327 -9.82 4.74 3.39
C LYS A 327 -11.10 5.54 3.33
N ILE A 328 -11.39 6.08 2.17
CA ILE A 328 -12.69 6.70 1.84
C ILE A 328 -13.39 5.80 0.83
N MET A 329 -14.69 5.62 0.97
CA MET A 329 -15.53 4.90 0.03
C MET A 329 -16.83 5.64 -0.17
N THR A 330 -17.32 5.68 -1.39
CA THR A 330 -18.63 6.25 -1.71
C THR A 330 -19.67 5.11 -1.79
N ASP A 331 -20.64 5.17 -0.92
CA ASP A 331 -21.72 4.18 -0.87
C ASP A 331 -23.01 4.79 -1.45
N PRO A 332 -23.73 4.07 -2.33
CA PRO A 332 -24.94 4.57 -2.95
C PRO A 332 -26.06 4.94 -1.98
N PHE A 333 -26.10 4.29 -0.80
CA PHE A 333 -27.20 4.42 0.15
C PHE A 333 -26.89 5.38 1.32
N VAL A 334 -25.64 5.37 1.80
CA VAL A 334 -25.24 6.16 2.98
C VAL A 334 -24.31 7.32 2.64
N GLY A 335 -23.87 7.42 1.40
CA GLY A 335 -22.95 8.45 0.93
C GLY A 335 -21.50 8.15 1.30
N LYS A 336 -20.74 9.18 1.69
CA LYS A 336 -19.32 9.07 2.02
C LYS A 336 -19.11 8.30 3.32
N LEU A 337 -18.37 7.21 3.24
CA LEU A 337 -17.89 6.38 4.34
C LEU A 337 -16.40 6.66 4.53
N ALA A 338 -15.99 7.04 5.73
CA ALA A 338 -14.58 7.18 6.10
C ALA A 338 -14.20 6.05 7.06
N PHE A 339 -13.32 5.15 6.62
CA PHE A 339 -12.76 4.10 7.46
C PHE A 339 -11.58 4.69 8.24
N PHE A 340 -11.54 4.43 9.53
CA PHE A 340 -10.51 4.96 10.41
C PHE A 340 -10.08 3.93 11.46
N ARG A 341 -8.82 4.07 11.88
CA ARG A 341 -8.22 3.35 13.01
C ARG A 341 -8.10 4.30 14.19
N VAL A 342 -8.63 3.89 15.33
CA VAL A 342 -8.46 4.61 16.61
C VAL A 342 -7.13 4.19 17.26
N TYR A 343 -6.23 5.13 17.48
CA TYR A 343 -4.97 4.89 18.16
C TYR A 343 -5.03 5.19 19.64
N SER A 344 -5.79 6.20 20.05
CA SER A 344 -5.98 6.55 21.46
C SER A 344 -7.37 7.10 21.72
N GLY A 345 -7.81 7.00 22.94
CA GLY A 345 -9.07 7.55 23.41
C GLY A 345 -10.32 6.89 22.87
N THR A 346 -11.42 7.59 22.98
CA THR A 346 -12.75 7.10 22.57
C THR A 346 -13.52 8.19 21.84
N MET A 347 -14.43 7.79 20.94
CA MET A 347 -15.30 8.71 20.20
C MET A 347 -16.72 8.19 20.16
N ASN A 348 -17.69 9.07 20.41
CA ASN A 348 -19.12 8.75 20.37
C ASN A 348 -19.75 9.16 19.04
N SER A 349 -20.74 8.41 18.60
CA SER A 349 -21.63 8.81 17.51
C SER A 349 -22.29 10.16 17.84
N GLY A 350 -22.41 11.03 16.84
CA GLY A 350 -23.01 12.36 17.00
C GLY A 350 -22.10 13.42 17.61
N SER A 351 -20.90 13.09 18.08
CA SER A 351 -19.92 14.03 18.65
C SER A 351 -19.22 14.87 17.56
N TYR A 352 -18.41 15.84 18.02
CA TYR A 352 -17.54 16.64 17.15
C TYR A 352 -16.10 16.22 17.33
N VAL A 353 -15.35 16.26 16.24
CA VAL A 353 -13.90 16.01 16.17
C VAL A 353 -13.22 17.08 15.36
N LEU A 354 -11.93 17.26 15.58
CA LEU A 354 -11.07 18.09 14.76
C LEU A 354 -10.41 17.24 13.68
N ASN A 355 -10.57 17.59 12.42
CA ASN A 355 -9.66 17.15 11.36
C ASN A 355 -8.39 18.00 11.48
N ALA A 356 -7.36 17.47 12.12
CA ALA A 356 -6.13 18.21 12.42
C ALA A 356 -5.34 18.52 11.14
N THR A 357 -5.34 17.63 10.16
CA THR A 357 -4.66 17.82 8.87
C THR A 357 -5.19 19.04 8.10
N LYS A 358 -6.50 19.26 8.15
CA LYS A 358 -7.18 20.39 7.45
C LYS A 358 -7.56 21.54 8.37
N GLY A 359 -7.31 21.43 9.69
CA GLY A 359 -7.62 22.46 10.68
C GLY A 359 -9.10 22.78 10.81
N LYS A 360 -10.00 21.83 10.52
CA LYS A 360 -11.44 22.05 10.50
C LYS A 360 -12.19 21.06 11.38
N LYS A 361 -13.21 21.55 12.08
CA LYS A 361 -14.10 20.76 12.93
C LYS A 361 -15.18 20.08 12.08
N GLU A 362 -15.42 18.78 12.34
CA GLU A 362 -16.47 18.00 11.71
C GLU A 362 -17.35 17.29 12.74
N ARG A 363 -18.58 17.02 12.33
CA ARG A 363 -19.50 16.22 13.14
C ARG A 363 -19.44 14.76 12.69
N VAL A 364 -19.23 13.88 13.64
CA VAL A 364 -19.37 12.43 13.45
C VAL A 364 -20.85 12.11 13.34
N GLY A 365 -21.28 11.53 12.25
CA GLY A 365 -22.65 11.04 12.10
C GLY A 365 -22.82 9.68 12.81
N ARG A 366 -23.19 8.66 12.05
CA ARG A 366 -23.25 7.28 12.53
C ARG A 366 -21.88 6.62 12.44
N ILE A 367 -21.58 5.74 13.39
CA ILE A 367 -20.40 4.90 13.38
C ILE A 367 -20.83 3.48 13.05
N LEU A 368 -20.13 2.83 12.14
CA LEU A 368 -20.44 1.51 11.63
C LEU A 368 -19.27 0.56 11.88
N GLN A 369 -19.55 -0.57 12.47
CA GLN A 369 -18.64 -1.71 12.50
C GLN A 369 -18.94 -2.62 11.31
N MET A 370 -17.90 -3.07 10.64
CA MET A 370 -18.03 -3.91 9.47
C MET A 370 -17.93 -5.38 9.86
N HIS A 371 -18.90 -6.19 9.42
CA HIS A 371 -18.91 -7.63 9.56
C HIS A 371 -19.11 -8.24 8.17
N ALA A 372 -18.02 -8.42 7.44
CA ALA A 372 -18.04 -8.79 6.04
C ALA A 372 -18.89 -7.80 5.20
N ASN A 373 -20.00 -8.26 4.60
CA ASN A 373 -20.93 -7.42 3.85
C ASN A 373 -22.06 -6.80 4.72
N LYS A 374 -22.09 -7.07 6.01
CA LYS A 374 -23.06 -6.49 6.95
C LYS A 374 -22.48 -5.31 7.69
N ARG A 375 -23.31 -4.30 7.94
CA ARG A 375 -22.96 -3.08 8.68
C ARG A 375 -23.75 -3.06 9.98
N GLN A 376 -23.06 -2.95 11.10
CA GLN A 376 -23.68 -2.79 12.41
C GLN A 376 -23.41 -1.38 12.90
N GLU A 377 -24.47 -0.65 13.23
CA GLU A 377 -24.34 0.66 13.85
C GLU A 377 -23.92 0.51 15.31
N ILE A 378 -22.91 1.28 15.71
CA ILE A 378 -22.39 1.31 17.09
C ILE A 378 -22.37 2.74 17.61
N ASP A 379 -22.58 2.89 18.91
CA ASP A 379 -22.68 4.22 19.54
C ASP A 379 -21.31 4.81 19.87
N LYS A 380 -20.28 3.97 20.03
CA LYS A 380 -18.97 4.38 20.51
C LYS A 380 -17.87 3.49 19.96
N VAL A 381 -16.72 4.10 19.65
CA VAL A 381 -15.47 3.40 19.35
C VAL A 381 -14.44 3.66 20.45
N TYR A 382 -13.53 2.71 20.58
CA TYR A 382 -12.49 2.68 21.59
C TYR A 382 -11.10 2.62 20.95
N SER A 383 -10.05 2.88 21.74
CA SER A 383 -8.67 2.70 21.31
C SER A 383 -8.47 1.29 20.69
N GLY A 384 -7.73 1.19 19.61
CA GLY A 384 -7.50 -0.07 18.89
C GLY A 384 -8.62 -0.51 17.94
N ASP A 385 -9.76 0.18 17.90
CA ASP A 385 -10.86 -0.16 17.00
C ASP A 385 -10.59 0.28 15.57
N ILE A 386 -11.11 -0.52 14.62
CA ILE A 386 -11.24 -0.16 13.21
C ILE A 386 -12.73 -0.06 12.91
N ALA A 387 -13.18 1.08 12.43
CA ALA A 387 -14.58 1.35 12.15
C ALA A 387 -14.74 2.29 10.95
N ALA A 388 -15.97 2.47 10.49
CA ALA A 388 -16.31 3.46 9.48
C ALA A 388 -17.26 4.50 10.06
N ALA A 389 -17.14 5.75 9.63
CA ALA A 389 -18.06 6.81 9.99
C ALA A 389 -18.75 7.42 8.77
N VAL A 390 -20.03 7.74 8.95
CA VAL A 390 -20.84 8.51 8.00
C VAL A 390 -20.94 9.94 8.52
N GLY A 391 -20.96 10.92 7.62
CA GLY A 391 -21.21 12.32 7.97
C GLY A 391 -19.99 13.24 7.85
N PHE A 392 -18.79 12.70 7.67
CA PHE A 392 -17.62 13.50 7.33
C PHE A 392 -17.73 14.07 5.93
N LYS A 393 -17.50 15.38 5.81
CA LYS A 393 -17.61 16.11 4.53
C LYS A 393 -16.24 16.36 3.90
N ILE A 394 -15.27 16.72 4.75
CA ILE A 394 -13.94 17.15 4.29
C ILE A 394 -12.85 16.11 4.57
N THR A 395 -13.05 15.20 5.52
CA THR A 395 -12.06 14.17 5.84
C THR A 395 -11.77 13.30 4.63
N GLY A 396 -10.51 13.22 4.27
CA GLY A 396 -9.97 12.41 3.18
C GLY A 396 -9.09 11.27 3.68
N THR A 397 -8.56 10.47 2.76
CA THR A 397 -7.59 9.42 3.06
C THR A 397 -6.28 10.06 3.55
N GLY A 398 -5.74 9.55 4.66
CA GLY A 398 -4.53 10.08 5.30
C GLY A 398 -4.78 11.19 6.33
N ASP A 399 -6.02 11.70 6.46
CA ASP A 399 -6.32 12.74 7.43
C ASP A 399 -6.36 12.18 8.86
N THR A 400 -5.84 12.96 9.81
CA THR A 400 -5.97 12.70 11.23
C THR A 400 -7.22 13.37 11.78
N ILE A 401 -8.03 12.60 12.51
CA ILE A 401 -9.17 13.10 13.29
C ILE A 401 -8.87 12.91 14.78
N CYS A 402 -9.06 13.96 15.58
CA CYS A 402 -8.66 13.95 16.98
C CYS A 402 -9.57 14.79 17.88
N ASP A 403 -9.30 14.75 19.18
CA ASP A 403 -9.91 15.64 20.18
C ASP A 403 -9.53 17.10 19.88
N GLU A 404 -10.51 18.00 19.97
CA GLU A 404 -10.34 19.41 19.66
C GLU A 404 -9.38 20.13 20.65
N ASN A 405 -9.35 19.66 21.90
CA ASN A 405 -8.55 20.28 22.94
C ASN A 405 -7.10 19.76 23.00
N HIS A 406 -6.84 18.63 22.35
CA HIS A 406 -5.55 17.97 22.29
C HIS A 406 -5.19 17.62 20.86
N PRO A 407 -5.04 18.63 19.98
CA PRO A 407 -4.80 18.39 18.57
C PRO A 407 -3.48 17.68 18.34
N VAL A 408 -3.48 16.73 17.42
CA VAL A 408 -2.31 16.00 16.95
C VAL A 408 -2.49 15.64 15.48
N ILE A 409 -1.44 15.75 14.71
CA ILE A 409 -1.34 15.21 13.36
C ILE A 409 -0.48 13.96 13.48
N LEU A 410 -1.08 12.80 13.23
CA LEU A 410 -0.35 11.54 13.16
C LEU A 410 0.47 11.55 11.87
N GLU A 411 1.54 10.76 11.84
CA GLU A 411 2.41 10.65 10.67
C GLU A 411 1.59 10.39 9.41
N SER A 412 1.78 11.25 8.40
CA SER A 412 1.02 11.19 7.15
C SER A 412 1.41 10.00 6.29
N MET A 413 0.49 9.54 5.45
CA MET A 413 0.78 8.60 4.38
C MET A 413 1.25 9.37 3.16
N GLU A 414 2.35 8.92 2.56
CA GLU A 414 2.83 9.42 1.28
C GLU A 414 2.26 8.57 0.15
N PHE A 415 1.84 9.22 -0.93
CA PHE A 415 1.25 8.55 -2.08
C PHE A 415 2.11 8.81 -3.31
N PRO A 416 2.45 7.78 -4.10
CA PRO A 416 3.20 7.96 -5.33
C PRO A 416 2.41 8.74 -6.37
N GLU A 417 3.12 9.49 -7.20
CA GLU A 417 2.52 10.18 -8.33
C GLU A 417 2.06 9.20 -9.41
N PRO A 418 0.93 9.47 -10.06
CA PRO A 418 0.48 8.68 -11.21
C PRO A 418 1.53 8.67 -12.33
N VAL A 419 1.61 7.57 -13.08
CA VAL A 419 2.60 7.37 -14.14
C VAL A 419 2.01 7.17 -15.52
N ILE A 420 0.70 6.89 -15.62
CA ILE A 420 -0.04 6.71 -16.88
C ILE A 420 -1.18 7.70 -16.97
N ASP A 421 -1.36 8.28 -18.15
CA ASP A 421 -2.44 9.19 -18.49
C ASP A 421 -3.31 8.60 -19.61
N ILE A 422 -4.63 8.72 -19.49
CA ILE A 422 -5.60 8.34 -20.52
C ILE A 422 -6.59 9.49 -20.73
N ALA A 423 -6.82 9.85 -21.98
CA ALA A 423 -7.89 10.78 -22.33
C ALA A 423 -9.24 10.05 -22.33
N ILE A 424 -10.23 10.63 -21.67
CA ILE A 424 -11.61 10.09 -21.67
C ILE A 424 -12.60 11.17 -22.09
N GLU A 425 -13.64 10.74 -22.80
CA GLU A 425 -14.72 11.60 -23.25
C GLU A 425 -16.06 10.89 -23.00
N PRO A 426 -17.08 11.56 -22.44
CA PRO A 426 -18.39 10.96 -22.30
C PRO A 426 -19.02 10.77 -23.67
N LYS A 427 -19.69 9.64 -23.91
CA LYS A 427 -20.38 9.39 -25.20
C LYS A 427 -21.52 10.37 -25.49
N THR A 428 -22.05 11.03 -24.47
CA THR A 428 -23.15 11.99 -24.60
C THR A 428 -22.83 13.30 -23.90
N LYS A 429 -23.28 14.44 -24.46
CA LYS A 429 -23.11 15.75 -23.81
C LYS A 429 -23.74 15.84 -22.42
N ALA A 430 -24.86 15.15 -22.20
CA ALA A 430 -25.50 15.06 -20.89
C ALA A 430 -24.67 14.29 -19.86
N GLY A 431 -23.76 13.44 -20.30
CA GLY A 431 -22.83 12.70 -19.44
C GLY A 431 -21.68 13.52 -18.86
N GLN A 432 -21.37 14.71 -19.42
CA GLN A 432 -20.22 15.50 -19.00
C GLN A 432 -20.27 15.90 -17.52
N GLY A 433 -21.41 16.42 -17.06
CA GLY A 433 -21.57 16.81 -15.65
C GLY A 433 -21.50 15.61 -14.69
N LYS A 434 -22.13 14.50 -15.08
CA LYS A 434 -22.08 13.24 -14.32
C LYS A 434 -20.66 12.65 -14.26
N MET A 435 -19.94 12.71 -15.38
CA MET A 435 -18.55 12.23 -15.43
C MET A 435 -17.66 13.04 -14.51
N SER A 436 -17.76 14.37 -14.52
CA SER A 436 -16.96 15.23 -13.64
C SER A 436 -17.26 14.96 -12.15
N GLU A 437 -18.53 14.78 -11.78
CA GLU A 437 -18.91 14.44 -10.42
C GLU A 437 -18.40 13.04 -10.01
N ALA A 438 -18.52 12.05 -10.90
CA ALA A 438 -18.05 10.70 -10.65
C ALA A 438 -16.52 10.66 -10.48
N LEU A 439 -15.78 11.34 -11.37
CA LEU A 439 -14.32 11.42 -11.28
C LEU A 439 -13.85 12.11 -9.99
N ALA A 440 -14.56 13.17 -9.55
CA ALA A 440 -14.24 13.83 -8.29
C ALA A 440 -14.42 12.87 -7.09
N LYS A 441 -15.48 12.07 -7.08
CA LYS A 441 -15.72 11.06 -6.04
C LYS A 441 -14.64 9.96 -6.05
N LEU A 442 -14.28 9.47 -7.23
CA LEU A 442 -13.22 8.46 -7.37
C LEU A 442 -11.86 9.00 -6.94
N ALA A 443 -11.55 10.27 -7.22
CA ALA A 443 -10.33 10.93 -6.74
C ALA A 443 -10.32 11.17 -5.20
N GLU A 444 -11.47 11.31 -4.56
CA GLU A 444 -11.56 11.33 -3.09
C GLU A 444 -11.29 9.95 -2.46
N GLU A 445 -11.66 8.88 -3.16
CA GLU A 445 -11.44 7.50 -2.70
C GLU A 445 -9.99 7.07 -2.86
N ASP A 446 -9.38 7.42 -3.99
CA ASP A 446 -8.03 6.99 -4.37
C ASP A 446 -7.10 8.19 -4.59
N PRO A 447 -6.18 8.47 -3.67
CA PRO A 447 -5.25 9.59 -3.78
C PRO A 447 -4.22 9.44 -4.90
N THR A 448 -4.05 8.24 -5.49
CA THR A 448 -3.18 8.00 -6.65
C THR A 448 -3.90 8.14 -7.99
N PHE A 449 -5.21 8.34 -7.94
CA PHE A 449 -6.01 8.66 -9.10
C PHE A 449 -6.19 10.18 -9.22
N ARG A 450 -5.95 10.71 -10.38
CA ARG A 450 -6.19 12.13 -10.69
C ARG A 450 -7.05 12.30 -11.93
N ALA A 451 -7.86 13.32 -11.92
CA ALA A 451 -8.62 13.75 -13.08
C ALA A 451 -8.38 15.24 -13.32
N SER A 452 -8.01 15.60 -14.53
CA SER A 452 -7.75 16.97 -14.93
C SER A 452 -8.37 17.25 -16.31
N THR A 453 -8.66 18.52 -16.59
CA THR A 453 -9.08 18.93 -17.93
C THR A 453 -7.94 19.64 -18.61
N ASN A 454 -7.54 19.14 -19.75
CA ASN A 454 -6.56 19.82 -20.60
C ASN A 454 -7.19 21.12 -21.11
N GLN A 455 -6.63 22.25 -20.73
CA GLN A 455 -7.18 23.57 -21.07
C GLN A 455 -7.06 23.91 -22.57
N GLU A 456 -6.12 23.31 -23.28
CA GLU A 456 -5.91 23.54 -24.70
C GLU A 456 -6.85 22.71 -25.56
N THR A 457 -7.03 21.42 -25.21
CA THR A 457 -7.86 20.49 -26.01
C THR A 457 -9.28 20.34 -25.47
N GLY A 458 -9.55 20.75 -24.23
CA GLY A 458 -10.83 20.54 -23.54
C GLY A 458 -11.08 19.09 -23.15
N GLN A 459 -10.13 18.19 -23.37
CA GLN A 459 -10.24 16.77 -23.04
C GLN A 459 -10.07 16.55 -21.54
N THR A 460 -10.81 15.60 -21.00
CA THR A 460 -10.60 15.10 -19.64
C THR A 460 -9.51 14.04 -19.65
N ILE A 461 -8.46 14.27 -18.88
CA ILE A 461 -7.35 13.33 -18.69
C ILE A 461 -7.50 12.68 -17.32
N ILE A 462 -7.44 11.36 -17.27
CA ILE A 462 -7.33 10.61 -16.04
C ILE A 462 -5.94 9.99 -15.91
N SER A 463 -5.37 10.07 -14.72
CA SER A 463 -4.02 9.62 -14.42
C SER A 463 -4.06 8.55 -13.33
N GLY A 464 -3.23 7.51 -13.43
CA GLY A 464 -3.18 6.39 -12.49
C GLY A 464 -1.85 5.64 -12.48
N MET A 465 -1.79 4.59 -11.68
CA MET A 465 -0.57 3.81 -11.43
C MET A 465 -0.28 2.74 -12.48
N GLY A 466 -1.28 2.35 -13.27
CA GLY A 466 -1.14 1.31 -14.28
C GLY A 466 -2.35 1.19 -15.20
N GLU A 467 -2.22 0.38 -16.26
CA GLU A 467 -3.32 0.17 -17.22
C GLU A 467 -4.55 -0.45 -16.54
N LEU A 468 -4.35 -1.48 -15.72
CA LEU A 468 -5.42 -2.14 -14.98
C LEU A 468 -6.13 -1.19 -14.01
N HIS A 469 -5.37 -0.33 -13.32
CA HIS A 469 -5.94 0.68 -12.44
C HIS A 469 -6.92 1.60 -13.18
N LEU A 470 -6.50 2.17 -14.31
CA LEU A 470 -7.35 3.06 -15.11
C LEU A 470 -8.52 2.33 -15.79
N GLU A 471 -8.32 1.08 -16.21
CA GLU A 471 -9.39 0.24 -16.76
C GLU A 471 -10.50 0.01 -15.71
N ILE A 472 -10.14 -0.26 -14.47
CA ILE A 472 -11.10 -0.42 -13.37
C ILE A 472 -11.83 0.89 -13.09
N ILE A 473 -11.14 2.03 -13.08
CA ILE A 473 -11.77 3.34 -12.91
C ILE A 473 -12.81 3.59 -14.01
N VAL A 474 -12.49 3.32 -15.27
CA VAL A 474 -13.41 3.48 -16.39
C VAL A 474 -14.62 2.53 -16.29
N ASP A 475 -14.41 1.31 -15.87
CA ASP A 475 -15.48 0.33 -15.66
C ASP A 475 -16.38 0.74 -14.48
N ARG A 476 -15.81 1.31 -13.41
CA ARG A 476 -16.58 1.90 -12.29
C ARG A 476 -17.42 3.09 -12.73
N LEU A 477 -16.92 3.95 -13.64
CA LEU A 477 -17.72 5.05 -14.21
C LEU A 477 -18.99 4.51 -14.87
N LEU A 478 -18.89 3.40 -15.61
CA LEU A 478 -20.02 2.77 -16.26
C LEU A 478 -20.99 2.12 -15.26
N ARG A 479 -20.49 1.26 -14.38
CA ARG A 479 -21.31 0.41 -13.50
C ARG A 479 -21.92 1.16 -12.31
N GLU A 480 -21.12 1.98 -11.64
CA GLU A 480 -21.55 2.67 -10.42
C GLU A 480 -22.24 4.01 -10.72
N PHE A 481 -21.77 4.73 -11.74
CA PHE A 481 -22.25 6.09 -12.04
C PHE A 481 -23.09 6.19 -13.31
N ASN A 482 -23.26 5.09 -14.07
CA ASN A 482 -23.96 5.05 -15.35
C ASN A 482 -23.42 6.10 -16.35
N VAL A 483 -22.09 6.23 -16.44
CA VAL A 483 -21.39 7.11 -17.36
C VAL A 483 -20.64 6.29 -18.39
N GLU A 484 -21.11 6.28 -19.63
CA GLU A 484 -20.38 5.69 -20.74
C GLU A 484 -19.33 6.67 -21.27
N ALA A 485 -18.08 6.23 -21.37
CA ALA A 485 -16.97 7.03 -21.87
C ALA A 485 -16.25 6.35 -23.04
N ASN A 486 -15.75 7.15 -23.98
CA ASN A 486 -14.75 6.73 -24.95
C ASN A 486 -13.39 6.91 -24.32
N VAL A 487 -12.52 5.92 -24.47
CA VAL A 487 -11.20 5.88 -23.86
C VAL A 487 -10.16 5.97 -24.95
N GLY A 488 -9.22 6.91 -24.82
CA GLY A 488 -8.06 7.04 -25.69
C GLY A 488 -6.98 6.00 -25.39
N ALA A 489 -5.93 5.97 -26.22
CA ALA A 489 -4.77 5.11 -25.94
C ALA A 489 -3.98 5.61 -24.71
N PRO A 490 -3.40 4.71 -23.91
CA PRO A 490 -2.55 5.07 -22.79
C PRO A 490 -1.35 5.90 -23.25
N GLN A 491 -1.03 6.92 -22.49
CA GLN A 491 0.14 7.78 -22.73
C GLN A 491 1.00 7.82 -21.46
N VAL A 492 2.29 7.99 -21.65
CA VAL A 492 3.24 8.13 -20.55
C VAL A 492 3.17 9.55 -20.00
N ALA A 493 3.10 9.67 -18.67
CA ALA A 493 3.23 10.95 -18.00
C ALA A 493 4.71 11.36 -17.93
N TYR A 494 5.22 11.94 -19.00
CA TYR A 494 6.56 12.50 -19.03
C TYR A 494 6.69 13.68 -18.06
N LYS A 495 7.92 13.97 -17.69
CA LYS A 495 8.29 15.17 -16.92
C LYS A 495 9.38 15.93 -17.65
N GLU A 496 9.62 17.17 -17.24
CA GLU A 496 10.74 17.97 -17.74
C GLU A 496 11.73 18.27 -16.59
N THR A 497 12.97 18.52 -16.92
CA THR A 497 13.96 19.05 -16.00
C THR A 497 15.00 19.86 -16.80
N PHE A 498 16.00 20.39 -16.13
CA PHE A 498 17.09 21.12 -16.78
C PHE A 498 18.44 20.66 -16.21
N THR A 499 19.53 20.93 -16.98
CA THR A 499 20.85 20.34 -16.71
C THR A 499 21.88 21.31 -16.19
N LYS A 500 21.64 22.63 -16.30
CA LYS A 500 22.64 23.67 -16.00
C LYS A 500 22.03 24.73 -15.08
N ALA A 501 22.82 25.21 -14.13
CA ALA A 501 22.46 26.39 -13.35
C ALA A 501 22.52 27.65 -14.25
N VAL A 502 21.58 28.56 -14.04
CA VAL A 502 21.49 29.82 -14.80
C VAL A 502 20.98 30.95 -13.91
N ASP A 503 21.46 32.16 -14.22
CA ASP A 503 20.96 33.40 -13.65
C ASP A 503 20.03 34.07 -14.64
N VAL A 504 18.86 34.54 -14.16
CA VAL A 504 17.88 35.24 -14.98
C VAL A 504 17.48 36.55 -14.32
N ASP A 505 17.49 37.58 -15.12
CA ASP A 505 17.06 38.96 -14.79
C ASP A 505 15.70 39.19 -15.49
N SER A 506 14.60 39.08 -14.75
CA SER A 506 13.23 39.14 -15.30
C SER A 506 12.50 40.37 -14.81
N LYS A 507 12.05 41.16 -15.77
CA LYS A 507 11.30 42.40 -15.52
C LYS A 507 9.97 42.38 -16.27
N TYR A 508 8.91 42.47 -15.48
CA TYR A 508 7.57 42.70 -16.00
C TYR A 508 7.14 44.13 -15.74
N ALA A 509 6.96 44.89 -16.81
CA ALA A 509 6.47 46.26 -16.75
C ALA A 509 5.38 46.47 -17.81
N LYS A 510 4.19 46.83 -17.38
CA LYS A 510 3.04 47.12 -18.27
C LYS A 510 2.36 48.40 -17.84
N GLN A 511 2.20 49.32 -18.77
CA GLN A 511 1.43 50.57 -18.55
C GLN A 511 0.27 50.62 -19.53
N SER A 512 -0.92 50.60 -19.00
CA SER A 512 -2.16 50.66 -19.79
C SER A 512 -3.13 51.65 -19.11
N GLY A 513 -3.05 52.94 -19.49
CA GLY A 513 -4.04 53.97 -19.21
C GLY A 513 -4.56 54.06 -17.78
N GLY A 514 -3.73 54.12 -16.76
CA GLY A 514 -4.06 54.13 -15.34
C GLY A 514 -2.88 53.67 -14.49
N ARG A 515 -3.15 52.98 -13.37
CA ARG A 515 -2.11 52.38 -12.49
C ARG A 515 -1.37 51.29 -13.26
N GLY A 516 -0.06 51.42 -13.41
CA GLY A 516 0.78 50.46 -14.08
C GLY A 516 0.99 49.16 -13.31
N GLN A 517 1.70 48.21 -13.89
CA GLN A 517 2.17 46.99 -13.23
C GLN A 517 3.70 46.90 -13.36
N TYR A 518 4.38 46.67 -12.26
CA TYR A 518 5.83 46.56 -12.24
C TYR A 518 6.28 45.45 -11.28
N GLY A 519 7.02 44.51 -11.78
CA GLY A 519 7.69 43.46 -11.01
C GLY A 519 9.06 43.14 -11.63
N HIS A 520 10.11 43.15 -10.85
CA HIS A 520 11.46 42.85 -11.31
C HIS A 520 12.17 41.98 -10.29
N CYS A 521 12.66 40.82 -10.72
CA CYS A 521 13.36 39.87 -9.89
C CYS A 521 14.55 39.25 -10.62
N LYS A 522 15.67 39.08 -9.92
CA LYS A 522 16.82 38.30 -10.37
C LYS A 522 16.83 36.99 -9.60
N VAL A 523 16.80 35.87 -10.32
CA VAL A 523 16.66 34.54 -9.75
C VAL A 523 17.75 33.63 -10.27
N HIS A 524 18.41 32.95 -9.36
CA HIS A 524 19.37 31.88 -9.67
C HIS A 524 18.63 30.56 -9.65
N PHE A 525 18.68 29.80 -10.74
CA PHE A 525 18.09 28.48 -10.88
C PHE A 525 19.18 27.41 -10.90
N GLU A 526 19.03 26.40 -10.05
CA GLU A 526 19.90 25.23 -9.98
C GLU A 526 19.09 23.94 -10.18
N PRO A 527 19.60 22.96 -10.93
CA PRO A 527 18.97 21.65 -11.02
C PRO A 527 19.12 20.90 -9.68
N MET A 528 18.04 20.25 -9.25
CA MET A 528 18.00 19.32 -8.13
C MET A 528 17.74 17.91 -8.65
N ASP A 529 17.89 16.91 -7.76
CA ASP A 529 17.47 15.55 -8.08
C ASP A 529 15.95 15.51 -8.32
N ALA A 530 15.55 15.12 -9.52
CA ALA A 530 14.15 14.98 -9.91
C ALA A 530 13.42 13.82 -9.19
N ASN A 531 14.17 12.92 -8.56
CA ASN A 531 13.65 11.77 -7.80
C ASN A 531 13.72 12.00 -6.29
N ALA A 532 14.10 13.21 -5.83
CA ALA A 532 14.05 13.57 -4.43
C ALA A 532 12.60 13.71 -3.95
N GLU A 533 12.39 13.58 -2.66
CA GLU A 533 11.11 13.79 -2.00
C GLU A 533 10.56 15.21 -2.23
N GLU A 534 11.43 16.21 -2.16
CA GLU A 534 11.14 17.60 -2.51
C GLU A 534 11.74 17.92 -3.89
N THR A 535 10.88 18.07 -4.90
CA THR A 535 11.31 18.36 -6.28
C THR A 535 11.29 19.83 -6.65
N PHE A 536 10.80 20.69 -5.76
CA PHE A 536 10.76 22.14 -5.93
C PHE A 536 11.18 22.84 -4.63
N LYS A 537 12.16 23.76 -4.71
CA LYS A 537 12.61 24.54 -3.58
C LYS A 537 12.76 26.00 -3.97
N PHE A 538 12.17 26.89 -3.15
CA PHE A 538 12.31 28.34 -3.33
C PHE A 538 12.97 28.96 -2.11
N GLU A 539 14.02 29.74 -2.33
CA GLU A 539 14.78 30.46 -1.31
C GLU A 539 14.93 31.94 -1.67
N SER A 540 15.14 32.79 -0.67
CA SER A 540 15.42 34.21 -0.87
C SER A 540 16.66 34.64 -0.13
N THR A 541 17.57 35.28 -0.83
CA THR A 541 18.77 35.93 -0.29
C THR A 541 18.75 37.44 -0.54
N VAL A 542 17.59 38.02 -0.85
CA VAL A 542 17.42 39.45 -1.10
C VAL A 542 17.83 40.27 0.13
N VAL A 543 18.72 41.24 -0.05
CA VAL A 543 19.20 42.15 0.99
C VAL A 543 18.84 43.60 0.66
N GLY A 544 18.82 44.46 1.70
CA GLY A 544 18.64 45.91 1.54
C GLY A 544 17.24 46.35 1.07
N GLY A 545 16.25 45.44 1.06
CA GLY A 545 14.87 45.80 0.67
C GLY A 545 14.70 46.02 -0.83
N ALA A 546 15.57 45.46 -1.65
CA ALA A 546 15.48 45.55 -3.13
C ALA A 546 14.15 45.05 -3.68
N ILE A 547 13.58 44.02 -3.05
CA ILE A 547 12.19 43.58 -3.19
C ILE A 547 11.54 43.62 -1.80
N PRO A 548 10.35 44.26 -1.64
CA PRO A 548 9.60 44.20 -0.40
C PRO A 548 9.29 42.75 0.01
N LYS A 549 9.45 42.45 1.30
CA LYS A 549 9.28 41.08 1.83
C LYS A 549 7.94 40.44 1.46
N GLU A 550 6.90 41.26 1.36
CA GLU A 550 5.54 40.85 1.02
C GLU A 550 5.40 40.32 -0.43
N TYR A 551 6.30 40.72 -1.35
CA TYR A 551 6.25 40.30 -2.76
C TYR A 551 7.19 39.10 -3.06
N ILE A 552 8.10 38.76 -2.15
CA ILE A 552 9.01 37.62 -2.35
C ILE A 552 8.24 36.29 -2.50
N PRO A 553 7.24 35.97 -1.66
CA PRO A 553 6.44 34.76 -1.86
C PRO A 553 5.71 34.71 -3.20
N ALA A 554 5.30 35.85 -3.74
CA ALA A 554 4.65 35.94 -5.03
C ALA A 554 5.58 35.54 -6.19
N VAL A 555 6.88 35.87 -6.10
CA VAL A 555 7.88 35.39 -7.07
C VAL A 555 7.98 33.88 -7.04
N GLY A 556 8.08 33.27 -5.83
CA GLY A 556 8.10 31.82 -5.64
C GLY A 556 6.84 31.14 -6.19
N ALA A 557 5.66 31.66 -5.89
CA ALA A 557 4.40 31.15 -6.41
C ALA A 557 4.31 31.22 -7.93
N GLY A 558 4.85 32.29 -8.54
CA GLY A 558 4.92 32.42 -10.00
C GLY A 558 5.84 31.41 -10.67
N ILE A 559 6.97 31.11 -10.04
CA ILE A 559 7.91 30.07 -10.48
C ILE A 559 7.27 28.68 -10.36
N GLU A 560 6.69 28.37 -9.23
CA GLU A 560 6.05 27.08 -8.97
C GLU A 560 4.87 26.81 -9.93
N GLU A 561 4.05 27.84 -10.18
CA GLU A 561 2.95 27.70 -11.14
C GLU A 561 3.46 27.50 -12.58
N ALA A 562 4.55 28.18 -12.96
CA ALA A 562 5.18 27.99 -14.26
C ALA A 562 5.84 26.61 -14.40
N ALA A 563 6.35 26.04 -13.31
CA ALA A 563 6.94 24.70 -13.29
C ALA A 563 5.91 23.58 -13.53
N LYS A 564 4.63 23.85 -13.34
CA LYS A 564 3.55 22.87 -13.65
C LYS A 564 3.40 22.60 -15.14
N SER A 565 3.94 23.49 -16.00
CA SER A 565 3.89 23.34 -17.45
C SER A 565 5.23 23.76 -18.05
N GLY A 566 6.04 22.78 -18.41
CA GLY A 566 7.38 22.99 -19.01
C GLY A 566 7.32 23.56 -20.43
N ILE A 567 8.47 23.91 -20.96
CA ILE A 567 8.61 24.58 -22.25
C ILE A 567 8.82 23.64 -23.45
N LEU A 568 9.19 22.39 -23.22
CA LEU A 568 9.50 21.44 -24.29
C LEU A 568 8.23 20.85 -24.90
N ALA A 569 7.37 20.29 -24.06
CA ALA A 569 6.15 19.64 -24.46
C ALA A 569 4.99 19.88 -23.48
N GLY A 570 5.17 20.81 -22.52
CA GLY A 570 4.16 21.19 -21.56
C GLY A 570 4.04 20.28 -20.33
N PHE A 571 4.99 19.37 -20.12
CA PHE A 571 5.00 18.48 -18.96
C PHE A 571 5.49 19.18 -17.69
N PRO A 572 5.05 18.76 -16.49
CA PRO A 572 5.54 19.31 -15.23
C PRO A 572 7.05 19.21 -15.11
N VAL A 573 7.68 20.26 -14.58
CA VAL A 573 9.13 20.33 -14.38
C VAL A 573 9.48 19.91 -12.96
N LEU A 574 10.39 18.94 -12.82
CA LEU A 574 10.92 18.43 -11.55
C LEU A 574 12.38 18.86 -11.34
N GLY A 575 12.79 18.87 -10.07
CA GLY A 575 14.18 19.16 -9.70
C GLY A 575 14.56 20.62 -9.87
N VAL A 576 13.74 21.54 -9.35
CA VAL A 576 13.94 22.99 -9.45
C VAL A 576 14.31 23.59 -8.12
N LYS A 577 15.50 24.17 -7.99
CA LYS A 577 15.83 25.07 -6.91
C LYS A 577 15.95 26.48 -7.46
N ALA A 578 15.17 27.41 -6.92
CA ALA A 578 15.14 28.81 -7.33
C ALA A 578 15.51 29.71 -6.13
N THR A 579 16.53 30.55 -6.28
CA THR A 579 16.95 31.50 -5.27
C THR A 579 16.82 32.91 -5.81
N VAL A 580 15.85 33.68 -5.29
CA VAL A 580 15.78 35.10 -5.62
C VAL A 580 16.81 35.87 -4.78
N TYR A 581 17.68 36.63 -5.45
CA TYR A 581 18.81 37.30 -4.79
C TYR A 581 18.80 38.82 -4.95
N ASP A 582 18.12 39.36 -5.95
CA ASP A 582 18.03 40.79 -6.22
C ASP A 582 16.76 41.13 -7.01
N GLY A 583 16.51 42.43 -7.20
CA GLY A 583 15.38 42.92 -7.97
C GLY A 583 15.14 44.39 -7.77
N SER A 584 14.00 44.90 -8.16
CA SER A 584 13.55 46.25 -7.87
C SER A 584 12.04 46.35 -7.85
N TYR A 585 11.53 47.39 -7.21
CA TYR A 585 10.10 47.63 -7.15
C TYR A 585 9.82 49.12 -7.50
N HIS A 586 8.56 49.41 -7.80
CA HIS A 586 8.05 50.75 -8.01
C HIS A 586 6.97 51.03 -7.00
N GLU A 587 7.08 52.16 -6.27
CA GLU A 587 6.20 52.47 -5.11
C GLU A 587 4.69 52.47 -5.44
N VAL A 588 4.31 52.81 -6.68
CA VAL A 588 2.94 52.92 -7.10
C VAL A 588 2.45 51.70 -7.93
N ASP A 589 3.33 51.16 -8.80
CA ASP A 589 2.94 50.17 -9.82
C ASP A 589 3.29 48.72 -9.42
N SER A 590 4.02 48.50 -8.32
CA SER A 590 4.32 47.17 -7.84
C SER A 590 3.15 46.57 -7.05
N ASN A 591 2.91 45.31 -7.30
CA ASN A 591 1.91 44.47 -6.60
C ASN A 591 2.28 42.97 -6.71
N GLU A 592 1.64 42.14 -5.90
CA GLU A 592 1.89 40.69 -5.89
C GLU A 592 1.75 40.03 -7.27
N MET A 593 0.72 40.42 -8.04
CA MET A 593 0.48 39.85 -9.36
C MET A 593 1.61 40.17 -10.34
N ALA A 594 2.18 41.38 -10.30
CA ALA A 594 3.30 41.75 -11.16
C ALA A 594 4.57 40.95 -10.82
N PHE A 595 4.84 40.70 -9.54
CA PHE A 595 5.97 39.85 -9.11
C PHE A 595 5.72 38.37 -9.41
N LYS A 596 4.48 37.88 -9.29
CA LYS A 596 4.11 36.54 -9.72
C LYS A 596 4.36 36.32 -11.21
N ILE A 597 3.97 37.27 -12.05
CA ILE A 597 4.23 37.24 -13.50
C ILE A 597 5.74 37.31 -13.79
N ALA A 598 6.47 38.19 -13.09
CA ALA A 598 7.93 38.29 -13.24
C ALA A 598 8.64 36.97 -12.88
N GLY A 599 8.21 36.29 -11.82
CA GLY A 599 8.70 34.96 -11.44
C GLY A 599 8.41 33.89 -12.50
N SER A 600 7.20 33.88 -13.03
CA SER A 600 6.81 32.97 -14.11
C SER A 600 7.63 33.20 -15.39
N MET A 601 7.89 34.47 -15.74
CA MET A 601 8.76 34.83 -16.89
C MET A 601 10.20 34.39 -16.63
N ALA A 602 10.72 34.62 -15.43
CA ALA A 602 12.07 34.21 -15.05
C ALA A 602 12.26 32.69 -15.23
N PHE A 603 11.31 31.89 -14.79
CA PHE A 603 11.35 30.43 -14.94
C PHE A 603 11.34 30.00 -16.40
N LYS A 604 10.47 30.57 -17.23
CA LYS A 604 10.40 30.23 -18.66
C LYS A 604 11.71 30.58 -19.40
N GLU A 605 12.30 31.72 -19.07
CA GLU A 605 13.59 32.11 -19.62
C GLU A 605 14.72 31.20 -19.12
N ALA A 606 14.70 30.82 -17.83
CA ALA A 606 15.64 29.88 -17.26
C ALA A 606 15.65 28.54 -18.01
N MET A 607 14.45 27.96 -18.21
CA MET A 607 14.30 26.69 -18.90
C MET A 607 14.86 26.74 -20.36
N GLN A 608 14.71 27.86 -21.06
CA GLN A 608 15.28 28.05 -22.40
C GLN A 608 16.81 28.05 -22.38
N LYS A 609 17.42 28.63 -21.35
CA LYS A 609 18.88 28.78 -21.24
C LYS A 609 19.58 27.58 -20.58
N ALA A 610 18.88 26.90 -19.67
CA ALA A 610 19.45 25.88 -18.80
C ALA A 610 19.54 24.47 -19.43
N GLY A 611 19.12 24.30 -20.68
CA GLY A 611 19.14 23.02 -21.36
C GLY A 611 18.06 22.08 -20.82
N ALA A 612 16.83 22.42 -21.09
CA ALA A 612 15.69 21.60 -20.73
C ALA A 612 15.71 20.22 -21.41
N ILE A 613 15.36 19.17 -20.69
CA ILE A 613 15.29 17.79 -21.16
C ILE A 613 14.00 17.13 -20.66
N LEU A 614 13.55 16.08 -21.37
CA LEU A 614 12.45 15.23 -20.93
C LEU A 614 12.95 14.12 -20.01
N LEU A 615 12.12 13.77 -19.05
CA LEU A 615 12.26 12.61 -18.18
C LEU A 615 11.13 11.61 -18.47
N GLU A 616 11.48 10.33 -18.47
CA GLU A 616 10.52 9.21 -18.58
C GLU A 616 10.53 8.36 -17.33
N PRO A 617 9.38 7.78 -16.96
CA PRO A 617 9.31 6.85 -15.85
C PRO A 617 9.96 5.52 -16.23
N ILE A 618 10.87 5.06 -15.36
CA ILE A 618 11.55 3.78 -15.46
C ILE A 618 10.88 2.82 -14.49
N MET A 619 10.48 1.66 -15.01
CA MET A 619 9.86 0.60 -14.26
C MET A 619 10.88 -0.46 -13.87
N LYS A 620 10.87 -0.89 -12.61
CA LYS A 620 11.53 -2.13 -12.19
C LYS A 620 10.63 -3.28 -12.59
N VAL A 621 11.12 -4.11 -13.51
CA VAL A 621 10.40 -5.24 -14.08
C VAL A 621 11.02 -6.53 -13.60
N GLU A 622 10.21 -7.45 -13.11
CA GLU A 622 10.60 -8.79 -12.72
C GLU A 622 9.79 -9.79 -13.53
N VAL A 623 10.47 -10.65 -14.26
CA VAL A 623 9.84 -11.66 -15.11
C VAL A 623 10.21 -13.03 -14.60
N THR A 624 9.21 -13.84 -14.29
CA THR A 624 9.37 -15.24 -13.90
C THR A 624 8.99 -16.15 -15.06
N MET A 625 9.87 -17.08 -15.43
CA MET A 625 9.62 -18.01 -16.54
C MET A 625 10.40 -19.32 -16.35
N PRO A 626 9.99 -20.40 -17.05
CA PRO A 626 10.84 -21.58 -17.22
C PRO A 626 12.17 -21.23 -17.90
N GLU A 627 13.25 -21.89 -17.51
CA GLU A 627 14.61 -21.63 -18.02
C GLU A 627 14.72 -21.63 -19.55
N GLU A 628 13.96 -22.46 -20.21
CA GLU A 628 13.93 -22.58 -21.67
C GLU A 628 13.54 -21.30 -22.42
N TYR A 629 12.78 -20.37 -21.76
CA TYR A 629 12.37 -19.09 -22.35
C TYR A 629 13.21 -17.90 -21.91
N MET A 630 14.19 -18.10 -21.06
CA MET A 630 15.00 -17.01 -20.49
C MET A 630 15.70 -16.17 -21.59
N GLY A 631 16.24 -16.84 -22.61
CA GLY A 631 16.91 -16.14 -23.73
C GLY A 631 15.96 -15.24 -24.49
N ASP A 632 14.76 -15.70 -24.80
CA ASP A 632 13.74 -14.92 -25.51
C ASP A 632 13.24 -13.73 -24.69
N VAL A 633 13.07 -13.91 -23.39
CA VAL A 633 12.65 -12.84 -22.46
C VAL A 633 13.74 -11.79 -22.33
N ILE A 634 15.01 -12.17 -22.16
CA ILE A 634 16.15 -11.24 -22.09
C ILE A 634 16.26 -10.47 -23.41
N GLY A 635 16.14 -11.15 -24.55
CA GLY A 635 16.15 -10.51 -25.86
C GLY A 635 15.04 -9.49 -26.04
N ASP A 636 13.83 -9.82 -25.57
CA ASP A 636 12.68 -8.90 -25.61
C ASP A 636 12.88 -7.68 -24.70
N ILE A 637 13.30 -7.88 -23.45
CA ILE A 637 13.59 -6.77 -22.51
C ILE A 637 14.64 -5.83 -23.08
N ASN A 638 15.73 -6.36 -23.68
CA ASN A 638 16.77 -5.54 -24.31
C ASN A 638 16.21 -4.75 -25.52
N SER A 639 15.33 -5.36 -26.32
CA SER A 639 14.67 -4.66 -27.44
C SER A 639 13.78 -3.50 -26.99
N ARG A 640 13.29 -3.55 -25.76
CA ARG A 640 12.47 -2.53 -25.09
C ARG A 640 13.30 -1.49 -24.32
N ARG A 641 14.55 -1.28 -24.69
CA ARG A 641 15.49 -0.39 -23.98
C ARG A 641 15.72 -0.78 -22.51
N GLY A 642 15.41 -2.04 -22.16
CA GLY A 642 15.59 -2.54 -20.81
C GLY A 642 17.07 -2.76 -20.47
N ARG A 643 17.39 -2.58 -19.19
CA ARG A 643 18.71 -2.87 -18.60
C ARG A 643 18.54 -3.98 -17.60
N ILE A 644 19.15 -5.14 -17.85
CA ILE A 644 19.11 -6.27 -16.93
C ILE A 644 19.90 -5.92 -15.67
N GLU A 645 19.27 -6.05 -14.51
CA GLU A 645 19.88 -5.86 -13.20
C GLU A 645 20.47 -7.16 -12.66
N GLY A 646 19.73 -8.26 -12.79
CA GLY A 646 20.13 -9.55 -12.27
C GLY A 646 19.21 -10.68 -12.72
N MET A 647 19.66 -11.88 -12.42
CA MET A 647 18.94 -13.13 -12.68
C MET A 647 19.10 -14.06 -11.49
N ASP A 648 18.00 -14.69 -11.07
CA ASP A 648 17.98 -15.63 -9.96
C ASP A 648 17.29 -16.93 -10.32
N ASP A 649 17.66 -17.99 -9.61
CA ASP A 649 17.01 -19.28 -9.71
C ASP A 649 15.79 -19.37 -8.79
N LEU A 650 14.66 -19.76 -9.36
CA LEU A 650 13.48 -20.21 -8.63
C LEU A 650 13.41 -21.74 -8.70
N GLY A 651 13.01 -22.39 -7.64
CA GLY A 651 12.84 -23.85 -7.64
C GLY A 651 11.89 -24.34 -8.74
N GLY A 652 12.39 -24.46 -9.98
CA GLY A 652 11.64 -24.85 -11.18
C GLY A 652 11.49 -23.76 -12.27
N GLY A 653 12.20 -22.62 -12.15
CA GLY A 653 12.21 -21.55 -13.13
C GLY A 653 13.31 -20.52 -12.88
N LYS A 654 13.29 -19.43 -13.64
CA LYS A 654 14.23 -18.30 -13.55
C LYS A 654 13.47 -17.01 -13.32
N ILE A 655 14.10 -16.07 -12.61
CA ILE A 655 13.67 -14.69 -12.52
C ILE A 655 14.67 -13.82 -13.26
N VAL A 656 14.17 -12.90 -14.09
CA VAL A 656 14.96 -11.82 -14.70
C VAL A 656 14.46 -10.50 -14.15
N ARG A 657 15.37 -9.71 -13.55
CA ARG A 657 15.08 -8.35 -13.10
C ARG A 657 15.70 -7.35 -14.05
N ALA A 658 14.95 -6.33 -14.41
CA ALA A 658 15.40 -5.29 -15.33
C ALA A 658 14.75 -3.94 -15.04
N TYR A 659 15.39 -2.88 -15.49
CA TYR A 659 14.82 -1.53 -15.55
C TYR A 659 14.42 -1.23 -16.99
N VAL A 660 13.12 -0.96 -17.20
CA VAL A 660 12.56 -0.73 -18.53
C VAL A 660 11.73 0.55 -18.54
N PRO A 661 11.86 1.41 -19.55
CA PRO A 661 10.97 2.57 -19.69
C PRO A 661 9.50 2.14 -19.84
N LEU A 662 8.60 2.84 -19.15
CA LEU A 662 7.17 2.51 -19.18
C LEU A 662 6.60 2.53 -20.61
N SER A 663 7.05 3.47 -21.44
CA SER A 663 6.62 3.58 -22.84
C SER A 663 6.83 2.32 -23.66
N GLU A 664 7.79 1.46 -23.28
CA GLU A 664 8.12 0.21 -23.95
C GLU A 664 7.38 -1.00 -23.36
N MET A 665 6.67 -0.80 -22.25
CA MET A 665 5.97 -1.89 -21.52
C MET A 665 4.51 -2.06 -21.93
N PHE A 666 3.94 -1.14 -22.69
CA PHE A 666 2.56 -1.30 -23.18
C PHE A 666 2.44 -2.56 -24.05
N GLY A 667 1.43 -3.38 -23.74
CA GLY A 667 1.21 -4.65 -24.42
C GLY A 667 2.15 -5.79 -24.03
N TYR A 668 3.10 -5.57 -23.11
CA TYR A 668 4.09 -6.58 -22.72
C TYR A 668 3.48 -7.89 -22.22
N SER A 669 2.35 -7.83 -21.51
CA SER A 669 1.63 -9.03 -21.04
C SER A 669 1.31 -10.01 -22.18
N THR A 670 0.84 -9.48 -23.30
CA THR A 670 0.49 -10.29 -24.49
C THR A 670 1.74 -10.89 -25.15
N ASP A 671 2.79 -10.08 -25.28
CA ASP A 671 4.05 -10.51 -25.87
C ASP A 671 4.75 -11.58 -25.02
N LEU A 672 4.78 -11.39 -23.69
CA LEU A 672 5.33 -12.38 -22.77
C LEU A 672 4.58 -13.71 -22.83
N ARG A 673 3.25 -13.67 -22.81
CA ARG A 673 2.43 -14.89 -22.95
C ARG A 673 2.70 -15.63 -24.26
N SER A 674 2.81 -14.89 -25.36
CA SER A 674 3.14 -15.47 -26.67
C SER A 674 4.50 -16.15 -26.68
N LYS A 675 5.54 -15.50 -26.12
CA LYS A 675 6.93 -16.00 -26.09
C LYS A 675 7.14 -17.15 -25.12
N THR A 676 6.39 -17.20 -24.03
CA THR A 676 6.51 -18.21 -22.97
C THR A 676 5.41 -19.27 -22.99
N GLN A 677 4.59 -19.31 -24.04
CA GLN A 677 3.44 -20.20 -24.17
C GLN A 677 2.50 -20.15 -22.95
N GLY A 678 2.32 -18.93 -22.41
CA GLY A 678 1.48 -18.68 -21.24
C GLY A 678 2.10 -19.02 -19.88
N ARG A 679 3.36 -19.48 -19.85
CA ARG A 679 4.05 -19.91 -18.61
C ARG A 679 4.90 -18.82 -17.96
N GLY A 680 5.02 -17.65 -18.59
CA GLY A 680 5.73 -16.49 -18.02
C GLY A 680 4.76 -15.55 -17.30
N ASN A 681 5.18 -15.05 -16.15
CA ASN A 681 4.51 -13.97 -15.42
C ASN A 681 5.47 -12.80 -15.25
N TYR A 682 4.93 -11.60 -15.11
CA TYR A 682 5.74 -10.43 -14.80
C TYR A 682 5.04 -9.55 -13.79
N SER A 683 5.84 -8.76 -13.11
CA SER A 683 5.41 -7.61 -12.32
C SER A 683 6.27 -6.41 -12.68
N MET A 684 5.72 -5.22 -12.57
CA MET A 684 6.47 -3.99 -12.77
C MET A 684 6.05 -2.95 -11.74
N PHE A 685 7.03 -2.16 -11.28
CA PHE A 685 6.85 -1.11 -10.29
C PHE A 685 7.55 0.15 -10.77
N PHE A 686 6.95 1.31 -10.48
CA PHE A 686 7.64 2.56 -10.71
C PHE A 686 8.90 2.62 -9.83
N GLU A 687 10.04 2.92 -10.42
CA GLU A 687 11.30 3.06 -9.69
C GLU A 687 11.75 4.51 -9.61
N LYS A 688 11.89 5.18 -10.76
CA LYS A 688 12.38 6.56 -10.85
C LYS A 688 12.13 7.18 -12.22
N TYR A 689 12.37 8.48 -12.33
CA TYR A 689 12.47 9.19 -13.59
C TYR A 689 13.91 9.23 -14.08
N GLU A 690 14.14 9.01 -15.37
CA GLU A 690 15.45 9.14 -16.03
C GLU A 690 15.34 9.99 -17.30
N PRO A 691 16.46 10.65 -17.73
CA PRO A 691 16.48 11.40 -18.98
C PRO A 691 16.15 10.52 -20.19
N VAL A 692 15.27 11.04 -21.04
CA VAL A 692 14.89 10.39 -22.30
C VAL A 692 16.03 10.51 -23.33
N PRO A 693 16.37 9.45 -24.11
CA PRO A 693 17.31 9.55 -25.22
C PRO A 693 16.88 10.61 -26.25
N LYS A 694 17.82 11.35 -26.82
CA LYS A 694 17.52 12.48 -27.72
C LYS A 694 16.55 12.14 -28.86
N SER A 695 16.72 10.97 -29.48
CA SER A 695 15.84 10.52 -30.58
C SER A 695 14.40 10.32 -30.14
N VAL A 696 14.19 9.81 -28.92
CA VAL A 696 12.85 9.61 -28.33
C VAL A 696 12.29 10.95 -27.87
N GLN A 697 13.12 11.82 -27.28
CA GLN A 697 12.74 13.17 -26.88
C GLN A 697 12.16 13.97 -28.06
N GLU A 698 12.85 13.98 -29.19
CA GLU A 698 12.39 14.67 -30.41
C GLU A 698 11.03 14.13 -30.90
N LYS A 699 10.84 12.81 -30.85
CA LYS A 699 9.58 12.18 -31.22
C LYS A 699 8.45 12.64 -30.29
N VAL A 700 8.65 12.55 -28.99
CA VAL A 700 7.65 12.93 -27.98
C VAL A 700 7.29 14.42 -28.11
N ILE A 701 8.28 15.31 -28.26
CA ILE A 701 8.03 16.75 -28.44
C ILE A 701 7.20 17.03 -29.71
N ASN A 702 7.50 16.33 -30.81
CA ASN A 702 6.76 16.52 -32.06
C ASN A 702 5.33 15.99 -31.98
N GLU A 703 5.09 14.93 -31.25
CA GLU A 703 3.74 14.39 -31.02
C GLU A 703 2.87 15.31 -30.16
N HIS A 704 3.47 16.01 -29.19
CA HIS A 704 2.76 16.94 -28.29
C HIS A 704 2.65 18.37 -28.81
N LYS A 705 3.41 18.74 -29.85
CA LYS A 705 3.28 20.07 -30.50
C LYS A 705 2.21 20.11 -31.60
N LYS A 706 1.57 18.98 -31.87
CA LYS A 706 0.41 18.90 -32.80
C LYS A 706 -0.88 19.02 -32.04
#